data_3f5e4e7f1462c029d02e4efc9765a704
#
_entry.id   3f5e4e7f1462c029d02e4efc9765a704
#
_cell.length_a   1.000
_cell.length_b   1.000
_cell.length_c   1.000
_cell.angle_alpha   90.00
_cell.angle_beta   90.00
_cell.angle_gamma   90.00
#
_symmetry.space_group_name_H-M   'P 1'
#
loop_
_entity.id
_entity.type
_entity.pdbx_description
1 polymer ?
#
loop_
_entity_poly.entity_id
_entity_poly.type
_entity_poly.pdbx_seq_one_letter_code
_entity_poly.pdbx_strand_id
1 'polypeptide(L)'
;MAAEVMLMNEIEATAAQMGIDMNIDFSSIQLPPGENCGIISDDDDVYHDDELEFDSGFGNVIVVDNLPVVPREKFEKLEGVIRKIYSQIGVIKEDGLWMPVDPETKKTLGYCFIEYNTPQEAELAKEKTHGYKLDRAHIFAVNMFDDFDKYMKVPDEWAPPEIKPYTPGENLQKWLADEKARDQFYWTESFVQWSPMGTYLATVHRQGAAVWGGANTFNRLMRYAHPQVKLIDFSPGEKFLVTYSSHEPSNPRDANVRVVINIFDVRTGKVMRDFKGSADEFAVGGAGGVSGNSWPVFRWGGGKEDKYFAKLGKNMISVYETETFSLIDKKSLKVENVVDFSWSPTDPIIALFVPELGGGNQPARVSLVQMPGKEELRQKNLFSISDCKMYWQSNGDYLAVKADRYTKTKKSTYTGFELFRIKERDIPIEVLELDNKNDKIIAFAWEPKGHRFAVIHGDNPRPDVSFYSMRSTHNLGRVAKLTTLKGKQANALFWSPGGRFIVLAGLKGFNGQLEFFNVDELETMATAEHFMATDVEWDPTGRYVATSVTSVHEMENGFNIWSFNGKLLYRILKDHFFQFLWRPRPPSFLTPEKEEEIARNLKKYSKKYEAEDQDVSMLLSEQDREKRRMLKEEWEKWVSEWRRAQEEEKLERQKLRDGEASDEEEEYEAKEVEVEEVLDVSEEVLSFEE
;
A
#
# COMPACT_ATOMS: atom_id res chain seq x y z
N MET A 1 -0.26 -52.70 -17.06
CA MET A 1 0.73 -53.71 -16.59
C MET A 1 1.77 -54.11 -17.68
N ALA A 2 1.41 -54.63 -18.88
CA ALA A 2 2.45 -54.99 -19.85
C ALA A 2 3.18 -53.78 -20.48
N ALA A 3 2.50 -52.68 -20.71
CA ALA A 3 3.09 -51.43 -21.22
C ALA A 3 3.96 -50.69 -20.19
N GLU A 4 3.57 -50.73 -18.95
CA GLU A 4 4.36 -50.16 -17.82
C GLU A 4 5.66 -50.91 -17.60
N VAL A 5 5.65 -52.22 -17.72
CA VAL A 5 6.86 -53.06 -17.58
C VAL A 5 7.83 -52.84 -18.76
N MET A 6 7.32 -52.58 -19.97
CA MET A 6 8.17 -52.18 -21.11
C MET A 6 8.80 -50.83 -20.92
N LEU A 7 8.03 -49.84 -20.44
CA LEU A 7 8.54 -48.51 -20.16
C LEU A 7 9.62 -48.49 -19.06
N MET A 8 9.41 -49.25 -18.00
CA MET A 8 10.41 -49.38 -16.92
C MET A 8 11.71 -50.04 -17.43
N ASN A 9 11.64 -51.05 -18.29
CA ASN A 9 12.83 -51.67 -18.84
C ASN A 9 13.60 -50.75 -19.81
N GLU A 10 12.89 -49.84 -20.56
CA GLU A 10 13.54 -48.83 -21.38
C GLU A 10 14.20 -47.73 -20.54
N ILE A 11 13.59 -47.31 -19.41
CA ILE A 11 14.15 -46.36 -18.49
C ILE A 11 15.40 -46.91 -17.81
N GLU A 12 15.38 -48.17 -17.34
CA GLU A 12 16.53 -48.87 -16.78
C GLU A 12 17.69 -49.00 -17.78
N ALA A 13 17.38 -49.34 -19.04
CA ALA A 13 18.39 -49.42 -20.09
C ALA A 13 19.02 -48.07 -20.42
N THR A 14 18.25 -46.98 -20.38
CA THR A 14 18.73 -45.63 -20.65
C THR A 14 19.55 -45.11 -19.48
N ALA A 15 19.13 -45.36 -18.24
CA ALA A 15 19.87 -45.01 -17.01
C ALA A 15 21.23 -45.73 -16.94
N ALA A 16 21.26 -47.01 -17.29
CA ALA A 16 22.51 -47.79 -17.35
C ALA A 16 23.49 -47.25 -18.42
N GLN A 17 22.94 -46.76 -19.56
CA GLN A 17 23.74 -46.12 -20.60
C GLN A 17 24.35 -44.78 -20.19
N MET A 18 23.67 -44.06 -19.29
CA MET A 18 24.13 -42.78 -18.70
C MET A 18 24.98 -42.96 -17.45
N GLY A 19 25.22 -44.22 -16.99
CA GLY A 19 26.01 -44.51 -15.81
C GLY A 19 25.30 -44.20 -14.50
N ILE A 20 23.97 -44.13 -14.50
CA ILE A 20 23.14 -43.87 -13.34
C ILE A 20 22.76 -45.21 -12.71
N ASP A 21 23.16 -45.44 -11.47
CA ASP A 21 22.78 -46.64 -10.71
C ASP A 21 21.38 -46.45 -10.08
N MET A 22 20.39 -47.14 -10.62
CA MET A 22 19.00 -47.08 -10.15
C MET A 22 18.75 -47.83 -8.85
N ASN A 23 19.76 -48.51 -8.29
CA ASN A 23 19.68 -49.25 -7.01
C ASN A 23 20.19 -48.44 -5.81
N ILE A 24 20.28 -47.11 -5.93
CA ILE A 24 20.67 -46.27 -4.80
C ILE A 24 19.57 -46.30 -3.74
N ASP A 25 19.87 -46.86 -2.57
CA ASP A 25 19.00 -46.82 -1.41
C ASP A 25 19.04 -45.42 -0.78
N PHE A 26 18.05 -44.60 -1.12
CA PHE A 26 17.91 -43.23 -0.61
C PHE A 26 17.68 -43.16 0.91
N SER A 27 17.37 -44.28 1.58
CA SER A 27 17.20 -44.31 3.02
C SER A 27 18.53 -44.21 3.79
N SER A 28 19.66 -44.42 3.10
CA SER A 28 21.00 -44.34 3.67
C SER A 28 21.70 -42.99 3.53
N ILE A 29 21.10 -42.01 2.81
CA ILE A 29 21.67 -40.70 2.62
C ILE A 29 21.35 -39.83 3.84
N GLN A 30 22.31 -39.68 4.75
CA GLN A 30 22.26 -38.68 5.80
C GLN A 30 22.56 -37.32 5.20
N LEU A 31 21.50 -36.48 5.06
CA LEU A 31 21.67 -35.05 4.75
C LEU A 31 22.43 -34.37 5.89
N PRO A 32 23.40 -33.49 5.60
CA PRO A 32 24.11 -32.77 6.64
C PRO A 32 23.12 -31.93 7.47
N PRO A 33 23.26 -31.94 8.82
CA PRO A 33 22.35 -31.22 9.68
C PRO A 33 22.62 -29.69 9.51
N GLY A 34 21.72 -28.98 8.89
CA GLY A 34 21.76 -27.52 8.94
C GLY A 34 21.38 -26.73 7.68
N GLU A 35 21.13 -27.34 6.56
CA GLU A 35 20.55 -26.60 5.43
C GLU A 35 19.05 -26.92 5.32
N ASN A 36 18.22 -25.95 5.73
CA ASN A 36 16.81 -25.94 5.43
C ASN A 36 16.63 -25.79 3.92
N CYS A 37 16.69 -26.89 3.20
CA CYS A 37 16.04 -26.96 1.91
C CYS A 37 14.55 -26.85 2.18
N GLY A 38 14.00 -25.63 2.03
CA GLY A 38 12.56 -25.45 2.00
C GLY A 38 12.00 -26.33 0.92
N ILE A 39 11.35 -27.42 1.32
CA ILE A 39 10.48 -28.16 0.41
C ILE A 39 9.35 -27.19 0.05
N ILE A 40 9.49 -26.58 -1.09
CA ILE A 40 8.39 -25.87 -1.76
C ILE A 40 7.39 -26.98 -2.05
N SER A 41 6.25 -26.97 -1.38
CA SER A 41 5.12 -27.79 -1.82
C SER A 41 4.59 -27.13 -3.09
N ASP A 42 4.73 -27.81 -4.21
CA ASP A 42 4.36 -27.40 -5.57
C ASP A 42 2.84 -27.29 -5.82
N ASP A 43 2.03 -27.14 -4.78
CA ASP A 43 0.56 -27.12 -4.94
C ASP A 43 -0.02 -25.76 -5.34
N ASP A 44 0.81 -24.73 -5.57
CA ASP A 44 0.37 -23.41 -6.02
C ASP A 44 1.03 -22.95 -7.35
N ASP A 45 1.69 -23.85 -8.06
CA ASP A 45 2.09 -23.54 -9.42
C ASP A 45 0.82 -23.48 -10.29
N VAL A 46 0.32 -22.27 -10.46
CA VAL A 46 -0.42 -21.93 -11.66
C VAL A 46 0.53 -22.31 -12.80
N TYR A 47 0.27 -23.46 -13.41
CA TYR A 47 0.85 -23.78 -14.71
C TYR A 47 0.49 -22.60 -15.60
N HIS A 48 1.44 -21.69 -15.82
CA HIS A 48 1.51 -21.09 -17.11
C HIS A 48 1.69 -22.30 -18.04
N ASP A 49 0.66 -22.60 -18.80
CA ASP A 49 0.82 -23.31 -20.05
C ASP A 49 1.84 -22.46 -20.82
N ASP A 50 3.13 -22.71 -20.60
CA ASP A 50 4.13 -22.45 -21.61
C ASP A 50 3.73 -23.41 -22.72
N GLU A 51 2.83 -22.94 -23.62
CA GLU A 51 2.66 -23.56 -24.94
C GLU A 51 4.08 -23.70 -25.42
N LEU A 52 4.53 -24.94 -25.52
CA LEU A 52 5.79 -25.25 -26.16
C LEU A 52 5.71 -24.57 -27.52
N GLU A 53 6.35 -23.42 -27.65
CA GLU A 53 6.48 -22.74 -28.91
C GLU A 53 7.24 -23.73 -29.80
N PHE A 54 6.51 -24.43 -30.65
CA PHE A 54 7.10 -25.24 -31.68
C PHE A 54 7.88 -24.28 -32.56
N ASP A 55 9.19 -24.37 -32.55
CA ASP A 55 10.03 -23.74 -33.56
C ASP A 55 9.60 -24.28 -34.91
N SER A 56 8.92 -23.47 -35.68
CA SER A 56 8.46 -23.82 -37.04
C SER A 56 9.62 -24.10 -38.00
N GLY A 57 10.83 -23.80 -37.59
CA GLY A 57 12.03 -23.84 -38.40
C GLY A 57 12.15 -22.70 -39.42
N PHE A 58 11.20 -21.77 -39.44
CA PHE A 58 11.18 -20.60 -40.34
C PHE A 58 11.46 -19.27 -39.65
N GLY A 59 11.96 -19.29 -38.42
CA GLY A 59 12.30 -18.09 -37.67
C GLY A 59 13.37 -17.18 -38.29
N ASN A 60 14.06 -17.68 -39.34
CA ASN A 60 15.03 -16.93 -40.13
C ASN A 60 14.48 -16.38 -41.47
N VAL A 61 13.16 -16.48 -41.69
CA VAL A 61 12.48 -16.05 -42.91
C VAL A 61 11.62 -14.83 -42.65
N ILE A 62 11.74 -13.80 -43.48
CA ILE A 62 10.87 -12.63 -43.49
C ILE A 62 10.03 -12.59 -44.76
N VAL A 63 8.85 -11.97 -44.63
CA VAL A 63 7.96 -11.66 -45.77
C VAL A 63 7.93 -10.14 -45.95
N VAL A 64 8.17 -9.72 -47.16
CA VAL A 64 8.13 -8.31 -47.54
C VAL A 64 6.98 -8.06 -48.47
N ASP A 65 5.99 -7.33 -47.99
CA ASP A 65 4.78 -6.97 -48.72
C ASP A 65 4.84 -5.57 -49.30
N ASN A 66 3.88 -5.27 -50.18
CA ASN A 66 3.69 -4.00 -50.86
C ASN A 66 4.86 -3.66 -51.82
N LEU A 67 5.36 -4.67 -52.52
CA LEU A 67 6.32 -4.53 -53.61
C LEU A 67 5.61 -4.15 -54.92
N PRO A 68 6.32 -3.45 -55.83
CA PRO A 68 5.79 -3.20 -57.18
C PRO A 68 5.45 -4.47 -57.94
N VAL A 69 4.28 -4.53 -58.50
CA VAL A 69 3.86 -5.63 -59.42
C VAL A 69 4.50 -5.38 -60.80
N VAL A 70 5.49 -6.19 -61.16
CA VAL A 70 6.25 -6.01 -62.39
C VAL A 70 6.13 -7.19 -63.30
N PRO A 71 6.16 -6.97 -64.68
CA PRO A 71 6.21 -8.06 -65.65
C PRO A 71 7.59 -8.70 -65.68
N ARG A 72 7.68 -9.90 -66.25
CA ARG A 72 8.90 -10.76 -66.30
C ARG A 72 10.15 -10.00 -66.78
N GLU A 73 10.02 -9.06 -67.70
CA GLU A 73 11.13 -8.27 -68.23
C GLU A 73 11.80 -7.34 -67.18
N LYS A 74 11.10 -6.97 -66.12
CA LYS A 74 11.59 -6.13 -65.07
C LYS A 74 11.88 -6.89 -63.76
N PHE A 75 11.67 -8.20 -63.73
CA PHE A 75 11.80 -9.06 -62.58
C PHE A 75 13.22 -8.99 -62.00
N GLU A 76 14.25 -9.28 -62.86
CA GLU A 76 15.66 -9.26 -62.44
C GLU A 76 16.09 -7.90 -61.87
N LYS A 77 15.55 -6.82 -62.39
CA LYS A 77 15.82 -5.47 -61.87
C LYS A 77 15.26 -5.27 -60.46
N LEU A 78 14.00 -5.68 -60.22
CA LEU A 78 13.36 -5.59 -58.93
C LEU A 78 14.05 -6.49 -57.90
N GLU A 79 14.34 -7.74 -58.28
CA GLU A 79 15.07 -8.68 -57.43
C GLU A 79 16.45 -8.13 -57.04
N GLY A 80 17.21 -7.55 -57.99
CA GLY A 80 18.51 -6.95 -57.71
C GLY A 80 18.44 -5.78 -56.77
N VAL A 81 17.37 -4.97 -56.79
CA VAL A 81 17.14 -3.87 -55.85
C VAL A 81 16.83 -4.40 -54.46
N ILE A 82 15.91 -5.35 -54.34
CA ILE A 82 15.55 -6.00 -53.10
C ILE A 82 16.76 -6.67 -52.45
N ARG A 83 17.46 -7.50 -53.21
CA ARG A 83 18.68 -8.20 -52.77
C ARG A 83 19.73 -7.21 -52.27
N LYS A 84 19.89 -6.07 -52.95
CA LYS A 84 20.86 -5.02 -52.54
C LYS A 84 20.47 -4.34 -51.22
N ILE A 85 19.18 -4.10 -50.99
CA ILE A 85 18.69 -3.50 -49.75
C ILE A 85 18.92 -4.44 -48.57
N TYR A 86 18.49 -5.69 -48.72
CA TYR A 86 18.47 -6.66 -47.64
C TYR A 86 19.84 -7.28 -47.32
N SER A 87 20.73 -7.42 -48.35
CA SER A 87 22.12 -7.87 -48.12
C SER A 87 23.01 -6.85 -47.35
N GLN A 88 22.54 -5.63 -47.19
CA GLN A 88 23.26 -4.63 -46.32
C GLN A 88 22.97 -4.88 -44.83
N ILE A 89 21.97 -5.65 -44.48
CA ILE A 89 21.50 -5.87 -43.12
C ILE A 89 22.00 -7.19 -42.57
N GLY A 90 21.99 -8.24 -43.40
CA GLY A 90 22.43 -9.57 -43.04
C GLY A 90 22.79 -10.41 -44.28
N VAL A 91 23.28 -11.61 -44.05
CA VAL A 91 23.68 -12.53 -45.13
C VAL A 91 22.47 -13.35 -45.54
N ILE A 92 21.94 -13.02 -46.75
CA ILE A 92 20.85 -13.81 -47.37
C ILE A 92 21.43 -15.16 -47.76
N LYS A 93 20.71 -16.23 -47.44
CA LYS A 93 21.07 -17.59 -47.78
C LYS A 93 21.14 -17.79 -49.32
N GLU A 94 21.96 -18.72 -49.79
CA GLU A 94 22.07 -19.03 -51.19
C GLU A 94 20.69 -19.53 -51.69
N ASP A 95 20.12 -18.90 -52.73
CA ASP A 95 18.73 -19.05 -53.18
C ASP A 95 17.63 -18.63 -52.17
N GLY A 96 17.99 -17.93 -51.10
CA GLY A 96 17.06 -17.51 -50.04
C GLY A 96 16.17 -16.29 -50.36
N LEU A 97 16.11 -15.80 -51.58
CA LEU A 97 15.17 -14.78 -52.03
C LEU A 97 14.23 -15.34 -53.06
N TRP A 98 12.95 -15.44 -52.70
CA TRP A 98 11.91 -15.97 -53.59
C TRP A 98 10.78 -14.97 -53.75
N MET A 99 10.49 -14.62 -55.02
CA MET A 99 9.45 -13.68 -55.39
C MET A 99 8.41 -14.42 -56.28
N PRO A 100 7.22 -14.69 -55.77
CA PRO A 100 6.20 -15.43 -56.50
C PRO A 100 5.65 -14.62 -57.67
N VAL A 101 5.36 -15.37 -58.76
CA VAL A 101 4.82 -14.84 -60.01
C VAL A 101 3.50 -15.50 -60.32
N ASP A 102 2.51 -14.70 -60.67
CA ASP A 102 1.21 -15.20 -61.11
C ASP A 102 1.36 -16.03 -62.40
N PRO A 103 0.88 -17.25 -62.43
CA PRO A 103 1.02 -18.17 -63.58
C PRO A 103 0.26 -17.68 -64.84
N GLU A 104 -0.84 -16.93 -64.66
CA GLU A 104 -1.67 -16.44 -65.79
C GLU A 104 -1.14 -15.14 -66.38
N THR A 105 -0.89 -14.14 -65.51
CA THR A 105 -0.49 -12.79 -65.95
C THR A 105 1.03 -12.63 -66.12
N LYS A 106 1.82 -13.60 -65.60
CA LYS A 106 3.30 -13.58 -65.55
C LYS A 106 3.88 -12.34 -64.92
N LYS A 107 3.16 -11.74 -63.96
CA LYS A 107 3.61 -10.60 -63.14
C LYS A 107 3.90 -11.07 -61.71
N THR A 108 4.74 -10.33 -61.01
CA THR A 108 4.98 -10.57 -59.58
C THR A 108 3.71 -10.29 -58.75
N LEU A 109 3.52 -11.01 -57.65
CA LEU A 109 2.34 -10.89 -56.79
C LEU A 109 2.44 -9.73 -55.78
N GLY A 110 3.53 -8.97 -55.79
CA GLY A 110 3.68 -7.79 -54.91
C GLY A 110 4.28 -8.10 -53.53
N TYR A 111 4.78 -9.32 -53.33
CA TYR A 111 5.50 -9.69 -52.13
C TYR A 111 6.67 -10.64 -52.40
N CYS A 112 7.60 -10.80 -51.45
CA CYS A 112 8.68 -11.77 -51.54
C CYS A 112 9.04 -12.33 -50.16
N PHE A 113 9.67 -13.51 -50.18
CA PHE A 113 10.26 -14.17 -49.04
C PHE A 113 11.77 -13.99 -49.07
N ILE A 114 12.38 -13.74 -47.91
CA ILE A 114 13.83 -13.60 -47.77
C ILE A 114 14.27 -14.46 -46.58
N GLU A 115 15.13 -15.45 -46.86
CA GLU A 115 15.72 -16.31 -45.84
C GLU A 115 17.15 -15.86 -45.50
N TYR A 116 17.37 -15.64 -44.22
CA TYR A 116 18.70 -15.31 -43.66
C TYR A 116 19.38 -16.55 -43.09
N ASN A 117 20.67 -16.45 -42.82
CA ASN A 117 21.40 -17.51 -42.16
C ASN A 117 21.06 -17.64 -40.67
N THR A 118 20.64 -16.57 -40.03
CA THR A 118 20.29 -16.54 -38.61
C THR A 118 18.96 -15.83 -38.33
N PRO A 119 18.21 -16.24 -37.32
CA PRO A 119 16.98 -15.56 -36.91
C PRO A 119 17.18 -14.12 -36.53
N GLN A 120 18.33 -13.80 -35.89
CA GLN A 120 18.66 -12.44 -35.47
C GLN A 120 18.81 -11.47 -36.64
N GLU A 121 19.38 -11.95 -37.78
CA GLU A 121 19.47 -11.16 -39.01
C GLU A 121 18.09 -10.89 -39.61
N ALA A 122 17.20 -11.87 -39.57
CA ALA A 122 15.84 -11.73 -40.03
C ALA A 122 15.04 -10.73 -39.19
N GLU A 123 15.14 -10.79 -37.87
CA GLU A 123 14.49 -9.86 -36.95
C GLU A 123 15.02 -8.42 -37.13
N LEU A 124 16.34 -8.28 -37.27
CA LEU A 124 16.97 -6.98 -37.54
C LEU A 124 16.54 -6.41 -38.91
N ALA A 125 16.35 -7.28 -39.89
CA ALA A 125 15.86 -6.88 -41.23
C ALA A 125 14.42 -6.39 -41.17
N LYS A 126 13.54 -7.10 -40.46
CA LYS A 126 12.17 -6.66 -40.17
C LYS A 126 12.17 -5.28 -39.50
N GLU A 127 12.92 -5.08 -38.40
CA GLU A 127 12.95 -3.83 -37.67
C GLU A 127 13.42 -2.64 -38.50
N LYS A 128 14.47 -2.83 -39.30
CA LYS A 128 15.06 -1.75 -40.12
C LYS A 128 14.33 -1.41 -41.40
N THR A 129 13.56 -2.34 -41.95
CA THR A 129 12.92 -2.17 -43.26
C THR A 129 11.40 -2.10 -43.23
N HIS A 130 10.77 -2.37 -42.09
CA HIS A 130 9.34 -2.11 -41.94
C HIS A 130 9.08 -0.59 -42.08
N GLY A 131 8.19 -0.22 -42.99
CA GLY A 131 7.91 1.17 -43.31
C GLY A 131 8.95 1.85 -44.25
N TYR A 132 9.91 1.10 -44.80
CA TYR A 132 10.86 1.66 -45.76
C TYR A 132 10.15 2.05 -47.07
N LYS A 133 10.42 3.27 -47.55
CA LYS A 133 9.83 3.81 -48.80
C LYS A 133 10.71 3.47 -49.98
N LEU A 134 10.27 2.52 -50.82
CA LEU A 134 10.92 2.19 -52.09
C LEU A 134 10.67 3.30 -53.11
N ASP A 135 9.41 3.75 -53.20
CA ASP A 135 8.97 4.86 -54.03
C ASP A 135 7.75 5.57 -53.41
N ARG A 136 7.06 6.44 -54.18
CA ARG A 136 5.89 7.21 -53.65
C ARG A 136 4.68 6.34 -53.36
N ALA A 137 4.55 5.19 -54.00
CA ALA A 137 3.40 4.30 -53.91
C ALA A 137 3.68 3.06 -53.04
N HIS A 138 4.94 2.65 -52.90
CA HIS A 138 5.32 1.40 -52.26
C HIS A 138 6.13 1.63 -51.00
N ILE A 139 5.54 1.26 -49.89
CA ILE A 139 6.15 1.29 -48.56
C ILE A 139 6.16 -0.17 -48.06
N PHE A 140 7.32 -0.69 -47.72
CA PHE A 140 7.46 -2.08 -47.30
C PHE A 140 6.69 -2.36 -45.99
N ALA A 141 5.90 -3.42 -46.00
CA ALA A 141 5.37 -4.05 -44.82
C ALA A 141 6.15 -5.36 -44.60
N VAL A 142 6.93 -5.44 -43.54
CA VAL A 142 7.82 -6.59 -43.30
C VAL A 142 7.38 -7.33 -42.05
N ASN A 143 7.19 -8.63 -42.16
CA ASN A 143 6.74 -9.52 -41.08
C ASN A 143 7.66 -10.74 -41.03
N MET A 144 7.76 -11.39 -39.86
CA MET A 144 8.36 -12.73 -39.78
C MET A 144 7.42 -13.74 -40.41
N PHE A 145 7.97 -14.78 -41.02
CA PHE A 145 7.15 -15.85 -41.63
C PHE A 145 6.27 -16.54 -40.58
N ASP A 146 6.78 -16.74 -39.37
CA ASP A 146 6.08 -17.39 -38.27
C ASP A 146 4.92 -16.55 -37.73
N ASP A 147 4.92 -15.23 -37.95
CA ASP A 147 3.82 -14.35 -37.56
C ASP A 147 2.53 -14.61 -38.41
N PHE A 148 2.62 -15.33 -39.55
CA PHE A 148 1.47 -15.55 -40.41
C PHE A 148 0.37 -16.40 -39.79
N ASP A 149 0.71 -17.42 -39.05
CA ASP A 149 -0.26 -18.25 -38.35
C ASP A 149 -1.06 -17.45 -37.33
N LYS A 150 -0.42 -16.48 -36.73
CA LYS A 150 -1.03 -15.53 -35.81
C LYS A 150 -1.99 -14.60 -36.54
N TYR A 151 -1.61 -14.08 -37.69
CA TYR A 151 -2.45 -13.19 -38.49
C TYR A 151 -3.59 -13.92 -39.21
N MET A 152 -3.41 -15.15 -39.62
CA MET A 152 -4.47 -15.98 -40.21
C MET A 152 -5.63 -16.26 -39.25
N LYS A 153 -5.40 -16.17 -37.95
CA LYS A 153 -6.44 -16.28 -36.91
C LYS A 153 -7.22 -14.99 -36.68
N VAL A 154 -6.79 -13.86 -37.28
CA VAL A 154 -7.50 -12.60 -37.18
C VAL A 154 -8.63 -12.58 -38.20
N PRO A 155 -9.91 -12.46 -37.80
CA PRO A 155 -11.03 -12.41 -38.76
C PRO A 155 -10.93 -11.14 -39.62
N ASP A 156 -11.34 -11.28 -40.91
CA ASP A 156 -11.31 -10.18 -41.88
C ASP A 156 -12.15 -8.97 -41.47
N GLU A 157 -13.21 -9.21 -40.72
CA GLU A 157 -14.01 -8.15 -40.08
C GLU A 157 -13.82 -8.22 -38.56
N TRP A 158 -13.37 -7.11 -37.98
CA TRP A 158 -13.27 -6.99 -36.51
C TRP A 158 -14.68 -7.00 -35.92
N ALA A 159 -15.02 -8.06 -35.23
CA ALA A 159 -16.17 -8.08 -34.32
C ALA A 159 -15.68 -7.88 -32.90
N PRO A 160 -16.31 -6.98 -32.09
CA PRO A 160 -15.97 -6.87 -30.68
C PRO A 160 -16.13 -8.27 -30.07
N PRO A 161 -15.17 -8.69 -29.23
CA PRO A 161 -15.28 -9.98 -28.56
C PRO A 161 -16.58 -10.01 -27.77
N GLU A 162 -17.38 -11.05 -27.95
CA GLU A 162 -18.55 -11.29 -27.12
C GLU A 162 -18.08 -11.29 -25.67
N ILE A 163 -18.57 -10.31 -24.89
CA ILE A 163 -18.33 -10.27 -23.45
C ILE A 163 -19.09 -11.45 -22.87
N LYS A 164 -18.47 -12.60 -22.85
CA LYS A 164 -18.99 -13.74 -22.09
C LYS A 164 -18.92 -13.34 -20.61
N PRO A 165 -20.04 -13.42 -19.87
CA PRO A 165 -19.95 -13.21 -18.43
C PRO A 165 -18.87 -14.14 -17.89
N TYR A 166 -18.00 -13.57 -17.08
CA TYR A 166 -16.91 -14.32 -16.45
C TYR A 166 -17.48 -15.56 -15.77
N THR A 167 -17.15 -16.72 -16.29
CA THR A 167 -17.44 -18.01 -15.67
C THR A 167 -16.19 -18.42 -14.90
N PRO A 168 -16.24 -18.40 -13.58
CA PRO A 168 -15.12 -18.87 -12.76
C PRO A 168 -14.73 -20.29 -13.19
N GLY A 169 -13.44 -20.58 -13.28
CA GLY A 169 -12.95 -21.94 -13.53
C GLY A 169 -13.52 -22.94 -12.52
N GLU A 170 -13.55 -24.24 -12.87
CA GLU A 170 -14.18 -25.27 -12.04
C GLU A 170 -13.71 -25.27 -10.58
N ASN A 171 -12.43 -25.02 -10.36
CA ASN A 171 -11.86 -24.95 -9.00
C ASN A 171 -12.40 -23.75 -8.23
N LEU A 172 -12.56 -22.59 -8.88
CA LEU A 172 -13.12 -21.41 -8.27
C LEU A 172 -14.64 -21.54 -8.10
N GLN A 173 -15.34 -22.21 -9.03
CA GLN A 173 -16.78 -22.53 -8.87
C GLN A 173 -17.03 -23.47 -7.70
N LYS A 174 -16.22 -24.54 -7.57
CA LYS A 174 -16.27 -25.45 -6.41
C LYS A 174 -15.96 -24.70 -5.13
N TRP A 175 -14.95 -23.83 -5.13
CA TRP A 175 -14.61 -23.00 -3.98
C TRP A 175 -15.71 -21.99 -3.62
N LEU A 176 -16.37 -21.36 -4.61
CA LEU A 176 -17.50 -20.45 -4.37
C LEU A 176 -18.76 -21.19 -3.89
N ALA A 177 -18.95 -22.47 -4.27
CA ALA A 177 -20.07 -23.29 -3.86
C ALA A 177 -19.87 -23.96 -2.50
N ASP A 178 -18.64 -24.19 -2.08
CA ASP A 178 -18.31 -24.85 -0.82
C ASP A 178 -17.99 -23.83 0.28
N GLU A 179 -18.96 -23.55 1.15
CA GLU A 179 -18.79 -22.68 2.31
C GLU A 179 -17.66 -23.15 3.25
N LYS A 180 -17.45 -24.48 3.38
CA LYS A 180 -16.38 -25.04 4.21
C LYS A 180 -15.02 -24.89 3.55
N ALA A 181 -14.93 -24.93 2.21
CA ALA A 181 -13.68 -24.68 1.50
C ALA A 181 -13.28 -23.19 1.56
N ARG A 182 -14.26 -22.27 1.55
CA ARG A 182 -14.00 -20.83 1.77
C ARG A 182 -13.38 -20.55 3.13
N ASP A 183 -13.76 -21.28 4.16
CA ASP A 183 -13.19 -21.17 5.50
C ASP A 183 -11.74 -21.69 5.61
N GLN A 184 -11.22 -22.38 4.59
CA GLN A 184 -9.87 -22.93 4.59
C GLN A 184 -8.84 -22.06 3.87
N PHE A 185 -9.25 -21.09 3.04
CA PHE A 185 -8.36 -20.19 2.31
C PHE A 185 -8.32 -18.80 2.94
N TYR A 186 -7.57 -18.68 4.02
CA TYR A 186 -7.28 -17.38 4.60
C TYR A 186 -6.01 -16.81 3.99
N TRP A 187 -6.12 -15.67 3.32
CA TRP A 187 -4.95 -14.88 2.88
C TRP A 187 -4.14 -14.37 4.08
N THR A 188 -4.79 -14.18 5.20
CA THR A 188 -4.17 -13.91 6.50
C THR A 188 -5.08 -14.46 7.60
N GLU A 189 -4.51 -14.91 8.71
CA GLU A 189 -5.29 -15.45 9.84
C GLU A 189 -5.69 -14.38 10.86
N SER A 190 -5.05 -13.20 10.83
CA SER A 190 -5.36 -12.16 11.82
C SER A 190 -5.36 -10.76 11.26
N PHE A 191 -4.27 -10.27 10.72
CA PHE A 191 -4.13 -8.91 10.20
C PHE A 191 -3.12 -8.86 9.07
N VAL A 192 -3.12 -7.76 8.35
CA VAL A 192 -2.10 -7.40 7.36
C VAL A 192 -1.38 -6.14 7.82
N GLN A 193 -0.13 -5.97 7.41
CA GLN A 193 0.67 -4.81 7.76
C GLN A 193 1.53 -4.36 6.58
N TRP A 194 1.45 -3.08 6.25
CA TRP A 194 2.37 -2.46 5.31
C TRP A 194 3.74 -2.24 5.94
N SER A 195 4.78 -2.37 5.15
CA SER A 195 6.10 -1.87 5.52
C SER A 195 6.11 -0.33 5.55
N PRO A 196 7.04 0.30 6.30
CA PRO A 196 7.02 1.75 6.55
C PRO A 196 7.05 2.65 5.30
N MET A 197 7.67 2.20 4.20
CA MET A 197 7.71 2.92 2.92
C MET A 197 6.69 2.37 1.90
N GLY A 198 5.87 1.39 2.28
CA GLY A 198 4.85 0.79 1.43
C GLY A 198 5.38 -0.12 0.32
N THR A 199 6.64 -0.56 0.42
CA THR A 199 7.24 -1.49 -0.56
C THR A 199 6.63 -2.87 -0.44
N TYR A 200 6.38 -3.33 0.79
CA TYR A 200 5.94 -4.68 1.12
C TYR A 200 4.63 -4.67 1.90
N LEU A 201 3.82 -5.71 1.66
CA LEU A 201 2.68 -6.06 2.48
C LEU A 201 2.99 -7.37 3.19
N ALA A 202 2.84 -7.43 4.50
CA ALA A 202 3.01 -8.66 5.27
C ALA A 202 1.68 -9.24 5.72
N THR A 203 1.56 -10.55 5.65
CA THR A 203 0.42 -11.34 6.13
C THR A 203 0.87 -12.34 7.16
N VAL A 204 -0.01 -12.66 8.11
CA VAL A 204 0.29 -13.58 9.22
C VAL A 204 -0.48 -14.88 9.06
N HIS A 205 0.23 -15.99 9.18
CA HIS A 205 -0.28 -17.36 9.04
C HIS A 205 0.18 -18.24 10.20
N ARG A 206 -0.46 -19.38 10.40
CA ARG A 206 -0.08 -20.34 11.46
C ARG A 206 1.37 -20.80 11.39
N GLN A 207 1.89 -20.95 10.18
CA GLN A 207 3.26 -21.42 9.94
C GLN A 207 4.30 -20.30 9.95
N GLY A 208 3.88 -19.05 9.94
CA GLY A 208 4.79 -17.90 9.91
C GLY A 208 4.17 -16.67 9.30
N ALA A 209 5.01 -15.83 8.69
CA ALA A 209 4.61 -14.65 7.96
C ALA A 209 4.94 -14.79 6.48
N ALA A 210 4.16 -14.16 5.63
CA ALA A 210 4.47 -14.02 4.21
C ALA A 210 4.57 -12.54 3.83
N VAL A 211 5.45 -12.22 2.91
CA VAL A 211 5.63 -10.86 2.40
C VAL A 211 5.33 -10.81 0.91
N TRP A 212 4.54 -9.84 0.53
CA TRP A 212 4.04 -9.59 -0.82
C TRP A 212 4.59 -8.26 -1.31
N GLY A 213 4.89 -8.17 -2.60
CA GLY A 213 5.39 -6.95 -3.21
C GLY A 213 5.38 -7.04 -4.73
N GLY A 214 5.84 -5.98 -5.36
CA GLY A 214 5.91 -5.85 -6.81
C GLY A 214 5.40 -4.50 -7.28
N ALA A 215 5.75 -4.11 -8.50
CA ALA A 215 5.39 -2.79 -9.04
C ALA A 215 3.91 -2.71 -9.45
N ASN A 216 3.43 -3.69 -10.20
CA ASN A 216 2.08 -3.72 -10.76
C ASN A 216 1.19 -4.80 -10.14
N THR A 217 1.78 -5.93 -9.80
CA THR A 217 1.09 -7.05 -9.18
C THR A 217 1.78 -7.40 -7.87
N PHE A 218 0.99 -7.53 -6.80
CA PHE A 218 1.53 -7.93 -5.50
C PHE A 218 1.63 -9.45 -5.44
N ASN A 219 2.80 -9.96 -5.85
CA ASN A 219 3.12 -11.38 -5.74
C ASN A 219 3.75 -11.70 -4.40
N ARG A 220 3.61 -12.94 -3.95
CA ARG A 220 4.29 -13.43 -2.76
C ARG A 220 5.79 -13.50 -3.06
N LEU A 221 6.58 -12.70 -2.32
CA LEU A 221 8.03 -12.63 -2.48
C LEU A 221 8.75 -13.64 -1.59
N MET A 222 8.27 -13.81 -0.35
CA MET A 222 8.97 -14.63 0.65
C MET A 222 8.02 -15.13 1.73
N ARG A 223 8.32 -16.32 2.24
CA ARG A 223 7.73 -16.90 3.45
C ARG A 223 8.78 -16.96 4.55
N TYR A 224 8.39 -16.60 5.76
CA TYR A 224 9.25 -16.61 6.94
C TYR A 224 8.71 -17.63 7.94
N ALA A 225 9.41 -18.74 8.09
CA ALA A 225 9.01 -19.83 8.97
C ALA A 225 9.13 -19.43 10.44
N HIS A 226 8.01 -19.25 11.10
CA HIS A 226 7.92 -19.00 12.54
C HIS A 226 6.52 -19.41 13.03
N PRO A 227 6.34 -20.64 13.51
CA PRO A 227 5.04 -21.15 13.91
C PRO A 227 4.34 -20.28 14.95
N GLN A 228 3.02 -20.10 14.78
CA GLN A 228 2.15 -19.37 15.70
C GLN A 228 2.58 -17.90 15.92
N VAL A 229 3.02 -17.23 14.86
CA VAL A 229 3.31 -15.80 14.90
C VAL A 229 2.04 -15.03 15.31
N LYS A 230 2.20 -14.16 16.31
CA LYS A 230 1.13 -13.29 16.82
C LYS A 230 1.29 -11.84 16.35
N LEU A 231 2.53 -11.39 16.24
CA LEU A 231 2.86 -10.01 15.89
C LEU A 231 4.06 -9.99 14.94
N ILE A 232 4.07 -9.00 14.06
CA ILE A 232 5.15 -8.70 13.12
C ILE A 232 5.51 -7.22 13.20
N ASP A 233 6.73 -6.88 12.84
CA ASP A 233 7.16 -5.50 12.71
C ASP A 233 8.29 -5.39 11.67
N PHE A 234 8.23 -4.37 10.81
CA PHE A 234 9.30 -4.07 9.88
C PHE A 234 10.29 -3.07 10.49
N SER A 235 11.55 -3.20 10.13
CA SER A 235 12.50 -2.13 10.41
C SER A 235 12.17 -0.86 9.62
N PRO A 236 12.49 0.35 10.12
CA PRO A 236 12.19 1.61 9.45
C PRO A 236 12.71 1.73 8.01
N GLY A 237 13.86 1.12 7.70
CA GLY A 237 14.45 1.05 6.35
C GLY A 237 14.06 -0.17 5.55
N GLU A 238 13.08 -0.97 6.02
CA GLU A 238 12.53 -2.16 5.35
C GLU A 238 13.54 -3.28 5.06
N LYS A 239 14.67 -3.30 5.75
CA LYS A 239 15.69 -4.35 5.58
C LYS A 239 15.34 -5.62 6.33
N PHE A 240 14.68 -5.49 7.49
CA PHE A 240 14.42 -6.58 8.40
C PHE A 240 12.94 -6.70 8.76
N LEU A 241 12.51 -7.95 8.98
CA LEU A 241 11.20 -8.29 9.51
C LEU A 241 11.38 -9.01 10.86
N VAL A 242 10.72 -8.51 11.89
CA VAL A 242 10.66 -9.14 13.19
C VAL A 242 9.33 -9.87 13.33
N THR A 243 9.40 -11.09 13.81
CA THR A 243 8.23 -11.90 14.13
C THR A 243 8.26 -12.32 15.58
N TYR A 244 7.10 -12.33 16.22
CA TYR A 244 6.94 -12.67 17.62
C TYR A 244 5.91 -13.78 17.79
N SER A 245 6.27 -14.78 18.60
CA SER A 245 5.33 -15.78 19.08
C SER A 245 5.46 -15.99 20.59
N SER A 246 4.37 -16.38 21.22
CA SER A 246 4.36 -16.82 22.61
C SER A 246 3.59 -18.12 22.70
N HIS A 247 4.26 -19.16 23.18
CA HIS A 247 3.66 -20.49 23.36
C HIS A 247 3.33 -20.70 24.82
N GLU A 248 2.09 -21.05 25.08
CA GLU A 248 1.72 -21.56 26.38
C GLU A 248 2.28 -23.01 26.52
N PRO A 249 2.80 -23.39 27.71
CA PRO A 249 3.36 -24.71 27.89
C PRO A 249 2.29 -25.78 27.71
N SER A 250 2.57 -26.76 26.88
CA SER A 250 1.69 -27.91 26.65
C SER A 250 1.50 -28.79 27.90
N ASN A 251 2.34 -28.62 28.91
CA ASN A 251 2.31 -29.35 30.19
C ASN A 251 2.05 -28.38 31.34
N PRO A 252 1.08 -28.67 32.25
CA PRO A 252 0.81 -27.84 33.42
C PRO A 252 2.00 -27.72 34.41
N ARG A 253 3.03 -28.54 34.24
CA ARG A 253 4.27 -28.51 35.06
C ARG A 253 5.31 -27.49 34.55
N ASP A 254 5.22 -27.08 33.30
CA ASP A 254 6.06 -26.02 32.71
C ASP A 254 5.31 -24.71 32.78
N ALA A 255 5.35 -24.04 33.92
CA ALA A 255 4.61 -22.77 34.15
C ALA A 255 5.14 -21.57 33.35
N ASN A 256 6.15 -21.75 32.49
CA ASN A 256 6.79 -20.66 31.78
C ASN A 256 6.34 -20.56 30.31
N VAL A 257 5.62 -19.50 29.99
CA VAL A 257 5.34 -19.10 28.58
C VAL A 257 6.67 -18.91 27.87
N ARG A 258 6.89 -19.64 26.79
CA ARG A 258 8.08 -19.47 25.94
C ARG A 258 7.83 -18.38 24.92
N VAL A 259 8.65 -17.36 24.95
CA VAL A 259 8.66 -16.26 23.99
C VAL A 259 9.75 -16.53 22.95
N VAL A 260 9.40 -16.36 21.69
CA VAL A 260 10.34 -16.44 20.56
C VAL A 260 10.22 -15.17 19.73
N ILE A 261 11.35 -14.55 19.44
CA ILE A 261 11.47 -13.41 18.53
C ILE A 261 12.50 -13.79 17.47
N ASN A 262 12.11 -13.77 16.21
CA ASN A 262 13.02 -13.96 15.08
C ASN A 262 13.15 -12.66 14.29
N ILE A 263 14.37 -12.35 13.89
CA ILE A 263 14.67 -11.23 12.99
C ILE A 263 15.14 -11.83 11.67
N PHE A 264 14.40 -11.55 10.61
CA PHE A 264 14.70 -12.02 9.26
C PHE A 264 15.20 -10.87 8.39
N ASP A 265 16.12 -11.17 7.49
CA ASP A 265 16.38 -10.31 6.34
C ASP A 265 15.22 -10.43 5.34
N VAL A 266 14.60 -9.30 4.97
CA VAL A 266 13.39 -9.29 4.14
C VAL A 266 13.64 -9.86 2.74
N ARG A 267 14.82 -9.65 2.17
CA ARG A 267 15.13 -10.05 0.79
C ARG A 267 15.52 -11.51 0.67
N THR A 268 16.28 -11.99 1.66
CA THR A 268 16.84 -13.36 1.60
C THR A 268 16.04 -14.37 2.40
N GLY A 269 15.11 -13.92 3.26
CA GLY A 269 14.36 -14.79 4.19
C GLY A 269 15.21 -15.43 5.28
N LYS A 270 16.52 -15.11 5.34
CA LYS A 270 17.45 -15.69 6.31
C LYS A 270 17.21 -15.14 7.71
N VAL A 271 17.21 -16.02 8.71
CA VAL A 271 17.19 -15.62 10.12
C VAL A 271 18.54 -14.98 10.47
N MET A 272 18.52 -13.70 10.78
CA MET A 272 19.70 -12.93 11.18
C MET A 272 19.96 -13.08 12.68
N ARG A 273 18.91 -13.12 13.48
CA ARG A 273 18.98 -13.27 14.92
C ARG A 273 17.69 -13.89 15.47
N ASP A 274 17.83 -14.76 16.45
CA ASP A 274 16.71 -15.27 17.23
C ASP A 274 16.93 -15.01 18.73
N PHE A 275 15.81 -14.83 19.43
CA PHE A 275 15.77 -14.71 20.87
C PHE A 275 14.70 -15.65 21.41
N LYS A 276 15.08 -16.49 22.38
CA LYS A 276 14.18 -17.44 23.03
C LYS A 276 14.35 -17.30 24.54
N GLY A 277 13.25 -17.29 25.28
CA GLY A 277 13.28 -17.15 26.72
C GLY A 277 11.90 -17.18 27.36
N SER A 278 11.82 -16.89 28.65
CA SER A 278 10.57 -16.77 29.38
C SER A 278 9.91 -15.40 29.18
N ALA A 279 8.62 -15.28 29.48
CA ALA A 279 7.92 -14.01 29.43
C ALA A 279 8.58 -12.94 30.31
N ASP A 280 9.11 -13.33 31.45
CA ASP A 280 9.80 -12.43 32.41
C ASP A 280 11.10 -11.88 31.84
N GLU A 281 11.84 -12.68 31.05
CA GLU A 281 13.09 -12.24 30.41
C GLU A 281 12.86 -11.18 29.31
N PHE A 282 11.64 -11.15 28.76
CA PHE A 282 11.26 -10.22 27.70
C PHE A 282 10.35 -9.10 28.19
N ALA A 283 10.15 -8.97 29.51
CA ALA A 283 9.23 -8.00 30.11
C ALA A 283 7.82 -8.01 29.51
N VAL A 284 7.35 -9.19 29.09
CA VAL A 284 5.99 -9.38 28.59
C VAL A 284 5.06 -9.44 29.79
N GLY A 285 4.16 -8.47 29.92
CA GLY A 285 3.23 -8.39 31.06
C GLY A 285 3.68 -7.43 32.16
N GLY A 286 4.39 -6.36 31.82
CA GLY A 286 4.72 -5.27 32.76
C GLY A 286 3.46 -4.77 33.50
N ALA A 287 3.63 -4.29 34.73
CA ALA A 287 2.69 -3.98 35.79
C ALA A 287 1.39 -3.20 35.44
N GLY A 288 0.68 -3.62 34.46
CA GLY A 288 -0.58 -3.05 33.98
C GLY A 288 -1.57 -4.07 33.47
N GLY A 289 -1.46 -5.35 33.92
CA GLY A 289 -2.58 -6.32 33.91
C GLY A 289 -3.48 -6.41 32.69
N VAL A 290 -3.02 -6.10 31.49
CA VAL A 290 -3.77 -6.36 30.26
C VAL A 290 -3.34 -7.73 29.75
N SER A 291 -4.12 -8.71 30.14
CA SER A 291 -4.11 -10.05 29.57
C SER A 291 -4.29 -9.96 28.07
N GLY A 292 -3.34 -10.44 27.31
CA GLY A 292 -3.46 -10.62 25.87
C GLY A 292 -2.31 -9.95 25.11
N ASN A 293 -1.78 -10.59 24.15
CA ASN A 293 -0.93 -10.19 23.01
C ASN A 293 -0.16 -8.85 23.10
N SER A 294 0.47 -8.52 24.25
CA SER A 294 1.37 -7.37 24.31
C SER A 294 2.70 -7.75 23.66
N TRP A 295 3.10 -6.92 22.70
CA TRP A 295 4.42 -7.00 22.09
C TRP A 295 5.49 -6.92 23.17
N PRO A 296 6.47 -7.83 23.19
CA PRO A 296 7.62 -7.67 24.08
C PRO A 296 8.28 -6.33 23.78
N VAL A 297 8.89 -5.72 24.77
CA VAL A 297 9.51 -4.40 24.57
C VAL A 297 10.77 -4.55 23.72
N PHE A 298 10.54 -4.65 22.42
CA PHE A 298 11.51 -4.66 21.35
C PHE A 298 11.25 -3.40 20.49
N ARG A 299 12.26 -2.64 20.17
CA ARG A 299 12.14 -1.41 19.41
C ARG A 299 13.30 -1.28 18.42
N TRP A 300 12.97 -0.97 17.17
CA TRP A 300 13.94 -0.46 16.20
C TRP A 300 14.34 0.96 16.56
N GLY A 301 15.61 1.31 16.36
CA GLY A 301 16.13 2.63 16.67
C GLY A 301 17.04 3.18 15.57
N GLY A 302 17.41 4.47 15.70
CA GLY A 302 18.41 5.08 14.85
C GLY A 302 17.92 5.53 13.47
N GLY A 303 16.63 5.82 13.32
CA GLY A 303 16.09 6.39 12.09
C GLY A 303 16.04 5.40 10.92
N LYS A 304 16.03 5.91 9.67
CA LYS A 304 15.80 5.12 8.45
C LYS A 304 16.94 4.16 8.07
N GLU A 305 18.08 4.24 8.72
CA GLU A 305 19.26 3.43 8.37
C GLU A 305 19.26 2.05 9.03
N ASP A 306 18.30 1.76 9.92
CA ASP A 306 18.17 0.49 10.64
C ASP A 306 19.46 0.09 11.40
N LYS A 307 20.20 1.05 11.95
CA LYS A 307 21.50 0.78 12.57
C LYS A 307 21.40 -0.02 13.86
N TYR A 308 20.37 0.24 14.65
CA TYR A 308 20.25 -0.32 15.99
C TYR A 308 18.87 -0.88 16.25
N PHE A 309 18.83 -1.86 17.12
CA PHE A 309 17.59 -2.27 17.79
C PHE A 309 17.87 -2.58 19.25
N ALA A 310 16.85 -2.48 20.06
CA ALA A 310 16.99 -2.76 21.48
C ALA A 310 15.84 -3.62 22.00
N LYS A 311 16.14 -4.43 22.99
CA LYS A 311 15.14 -5.17 23.76
C LYS A 311 15.29 -4.91 25.25
N LEU A 312 14.16 -4.82 25.93
CA LEU A 312 14.10 -4.75 27.37
C LEU A 312 14.28 -6.15 27.96
N GLY A 313 15.08 -6.23 29.00
CA GLY A 313 15.21 -7.39 29.88
C GLY A 313 15.09 -6.96 31.33
N LYS A 314 15.11 -7.94 32.23
CA LYS A 314 15.04 -7.63 33.67
C LYS A 314 16.24 -6.79 34.11
N ASN A 315 15.99 -5.56 34.55
CA ASN A 315 16.99 -4.58 34.99
C ASN A 315 18.06 -4.23 33.94
N MET A 316 17.77 -4.37 32.67
CA MET A 316 18.72 -4.06 31.61
C MET A 316 18.04 -3.76 30.27
N ILE A 317 18.70 -2.97 29.45
CA ILE A 317 18.37 -2.78 28.03
C ILE A 317 19.54 -3.27 27.20
N SER A 318 19.26 -4.23 26.34
CA SER A 318 20.25 -4.80 25.43
C SER A 318 20.12 -4.12 24.07
N VAL A 319 21.13 -3.38 23.66
CA VAL A 319 21.18 -2.68 22.38
C VAL A 319 22.11 -3.43 21.42
N TYR A 320 21.63 -3.70 20.25
CA TYR A 320 22.31 -4.46 19.21
C TYR A 320 22.54 -3.60 17.98
N GLU A 321 23.65 -3.83 17.32
CA GLU A 321 23.97 -3.29 16.02
C GLU A 321 23.48 -4.23 14.92
N THR A 322 22.87 -3.72 13.88
CA THR A 322 22.28 -4.54 12.81
C THR A 322 23.29 -5.05 11.79
N GLU A 323 24.47 -4.45 11.68
CA GLU A 323 25.51 -4.95 10.77
C GLU A 323 26.04 -6.34 11.21
N THR A 324 26.26 -6.50 12.51
CA THR A 324 26.82 -7.73 13.08
C THR A 324 25.80 -8.55 13.88
N PHE A 325 24.61 -8.01 14.13
CA PHE A 325 23.62 -8.53 15.08
C PHE A 325 24.21 -8.83 16.47
N SER A 326 25.28 -8.16 16.82
CA SER A 326 25.98 -8.32 18.11
C SER A 326 25.58 -7.22 19.09
N LEU A 327 25.74 -7.54 20.37
CA LEU A 327 25.50 -6.58 21.45
C LEU A 327 26.58 -5.48 21.42
N ILE A 328 26.17 -4.21 21.45
CA ILE A 328 27.09 -3.07 21.48
C ILE A 328 28.01 -3.19 22.71
N ASP A 329 29.34 -3.08 22.47
CA ASP A 329 30.41 -3.20 23.47
C ASP A 329 30.34 -4.50 24.30
N LYS A 330 29.64 -5.52 23.79
CA LYS A 330 29.41 -6.82 24.47
C LYS A 330 28.80 -6.67 25.86
N LYS A 331 28.17 -5.52 26.18
CA LYS A 331 27.54 -5.22 27.47
C LYS A 331 26.18 -4.56 27.30
N SER A 332 25.19 -5.06 28.03
CA SER A 332 23.89 -4.42 28.14
C SER A 332 23.98 -3.15 29.02
N LEU A 333 23.10 -2.19 28.74
CA LEU A 333 22.90 -1.04 29.63
C LEU A 333 22.15 -1.52 30.87
N LYS A 334 22.82 -1.53 32.02
CA LYS A 334 22.22 -1.92 33.29
C LYS A 334 21.44 -0.73 33.86
N VAL A 335 20.14 -0.89 34.01
CA VAL A 335 19.24 0.10 34.62
C VAL A 335 18.28 -0.65 35.54
N GLU A 336 18.46 -0.50 36.84
CA GLU A 336 17.62 -1.15 37.83
C GLU A 336 16.15 -0.72 37.69
N ASN A 337 15.25 -1.70 37.68
CA ASN A 337 13.79 -1.52 37.63
C ASN A 337 13.28 -0.72 36.41
N VAL A 338 14.00 -0.73 35.30
CA VAL A 338 13.50 -0.16 34.05
C VAL A 338 12.29 -0.97 33.56
N VAL A 339 11.21 -0.27 33.21
CA VAL A 339 9.94 -0.92 32.75
C VAL A 339 9.57 -0.57 31.31
N ASP A 340 10.07 0.53 30.79
CA ASP A 340 9.81 0.94 29.40
C ASP A 340 10.96 1.77 28.85
N PHE A 341 11.11 1.75 27.52
CA PHE A 341 12.02 2.61 26.80
C PHE A 341 11.47 2.98 25.43
N SER A 342 11.94 4.08 24.88
CA SER A 342 11.54 4.54 23.54
C SER A 342 12.73 5.18 22.83
N TRP A 343 12.90 4.90 21.54
CA TRP A 343 13.91 5.52 20.71
C TRP A 343 13.46 6.89 20.17
N SER A 344 14.39 7.81 20.05
CA SER A 344 14.19 8.96 19.19
C SER A 344 14.01 8.51 17.74
N PRO A 345 13.07 9.11 16.98
CA PRO A 345 12.84 8.73 15.60
C PRO A 345 14.01 9.01 14.64
N THR A 346 14.87 9.96 14.99
CA THR A 346 15.94 10.45 14.10
C THR A 346 17.34 10.21 14.64
N ASP A 347 17.51 10.26 15.96
CA ASP A 347 18.83 10.21 16.60
C ASP A 347 18.99 8.92 17.41
N PRO A 348 20.22 8.45 17.62
CA PRO A 348 20.48 7.29 18.44
C PRO A 348 20.38 7.61 19.94
N ILE A 349 19.23 8.13 20.36
CA ILE A 349 18.91 8.50 21.75
C ILE A 349 17.77 7.62 22.25
N ILE A 350 17.96 7.02 23.41
CA ILE A 350 16.94 6.23 24.10
C ILE A 350 16.39 7.02 25.28
N ALA A 351 15.09 7.15 25.38
CA ALA A 351 14.39 7.58 26.59
C ALA A 351 14.02 6.35 27.43
N LEU A 352 14.35 6.34 28.67
CA LEU A 352 14.13 5.25 29.62
C LEU A 352 13.15 5.71 30.70
N PHE A 353 12.28 4.82 31.14
CA PHE A 353 11.42 5.06 32.30
C PHE A 353 11.67 4.02 33.40
N VAL A 354 11.90 4.53 34.60
CA VAL A 354 12.02 3.77 35.85
C VAL A 354 10.93 4.23 36.80
N PRO A 355 10.04 3.34 37.29
CA PRO A 355 8.95 3.75 38.19
C PRO A 355 9.43 4.08 39.59
N GLU A 356 8.55 4.69 40.38
CA GLU A 356 8.76 4.99 41.77
C GLU A 356 8.82 3.71 42.63
N LEU A 357 9.81 3.61 43.48
CA LEU A 357 10.05 2.43 44.32
C LEU A 357 10.04 2.79 45.82
N GLY A 358 9.73 1.80 46.65
CA GLY A 358 9.85 1.89 48.09
C GLY A 358 8.94 2.94 48.76
N GLY A 359 7.73 3.16 48.17
CA GLY A 359 6.76 4.10 48.77
C GLY A 359 7.17 5.56 48.71
N GLY A 360 8.03 5.95 47.78
CA GLY A 360 8.54 7.31 47.62
C GLY A 360 10.00 7.51 47.98
N ASN A 361 10.68 6.48 48.47
CA ASN A 361 12.10 6.57 48.79
C ASN A 361 13.00 6.75 47.57
N GLN A 362 12.62 6.19 46.44
CA GLN A 362 13.28 6.42 45.15
C GLN A 362 12.27 6.97 44.17
N PRO A 363 12.45 8.23 43.71
CA PRO A 363 11.53 8.82 42.75
C PRO A 363 11.54 8.09 41.41
N ALA A 364 10.42 8.10 40.72
CA ALA A 364 10.39 7.72 39.33
C ALA A 364 11.29 8.66 38.52
N ARG A 365 11.87 8.14 37.43
CA ARG A 365 12.74 8.95 36.57
C ARG A 365 12.60 8.62 35.11
N VAL A 366 12.77 9.63 34.30
CA VAL A 366 12.97 9.52 32.85
C VAL A 366 14.37 10.01 32.54
N SER A 367 15.16 9.16 31.88
CA SER A 367 16.53 9.48 31.47
C SER A 367 16.68 9.35 29.97
N LEU A 368 17.44 10.26 29.37
CA LEU A 368 17.86 10.22 27.96
C LEU A 368 19.29 9.73 27.89
N VAL A 369 19.53 8.68 27.10
CA VAL A 369 20.84 8.05 26.96
C VAL A 369 21.25 8.02 25.49
N GLN A 370 22.44 8.54 25.21
CA GLN A 370 23.05 8.54 23.87
C GLN A 370 23.66 7.17 23.55
N MET A 371 23.37 6.63 22.40
CA MET A 371 24.02 5.41 21.88
C MET A 371 25.04 5.78 20.79
N PRO A 372 26.10 5.00 20.58
CA PRO A 372 26.51 3.79 21.33
C PRO A 372 27.24 4.08 22.67
N GLY A 373 27.65 5.33 22.93
CA GLY A 373 28.48 5.71 24.08
C GLY A 373 27.87 5.44 25.46
N LYS A 374 26.55 5.21 25.54
CA LYS A 374 25.78 4.98 26.79
C LYS A 374 25.89 6.15 27.79
N GLU A 375 26.08 7.36 27.27
CA GLU A 375 26.15 8.58 28.07
C GLU A 375 24.76 9.09 28.43
N GLU A 376 24.52 9.39 29.69
CA GLU A 376 23.28 10.02 30.12
C GLU A 376 23.30 11.51 29.75
N LEU A 377 22.44 11.91 28.82
CA LEU A 377 22.32 13.28 28.32
C LEU A 377 21.51 14.16 29.30
N ARG A 378 20.43 13.62 29.80
CA ARG A 378 19.50 14.33 30.69
C ARG A 378 18.67 13.36 31.51
N GLN A 379 18.40 13.72 32.77
CA GLN A 379 17.51 12.99 33.66
C GLN A 379 16.47 13.95 34.29
N LYS A 380 15.25 13.47 34.46
CA LYS A 380 14.18 14.14 35.20
C LYS A 380 13.58 13.20 36.23
N ASN A 381 13.59 13.60 37.46
CA ASN A 381 12.90 12.88 38.54
C ASN A 381 11.43 13.29 38.59
N LEU A 382 10.57 12.31 38.75
CA LEU A 382 9.13 12.44 38.82
C LEU A 382 8.65 11.88 40.18
N PHE A 383 7.67 12.55 40.79
CA PHE A 383 7.18 12.18 42.12
C PHE A 383 5.72 11.80 42.09
N SER A 384 5.34 10.82 42.92
CA SER A 384 3.97 10.35 43.11
C SER A 384 3.34 9.80 41.81
N ILE A 385 4.12 9.10 41.01
CA ILE A 385 3.71 8.62 39.68
C ILE A 385 2.86 7.34 39.80
N SER A 386 1.73 7.33 39.12
CA SER A 386 0.89 6.14 38.89
C SER A 386 1.15 5.50 37.51
N ASP A 387 1.31 6.32 36.46
CA ASP A 387 1.59 5.88 35.09
C ASP A 387 2.43 6.93 34.36
N CYS A 388 3.20 6.47 33.35
CA CYS A 388 4.05 7.33 32.56
C CYS A 388 4.05 6.85 31.11
N LYS A 389 3.84 7.79 30.17
CA LYS A 389 3.92 7.51 28.73
C LYS A 389 4.82 8.54 28.05
N MET A 390 5.62 8.05 27.11
CA MET A 390 6.58 8.85 26.35
C MET A 390 6.12 9.01 24.91
N TYR A 391 6.04 10.25 24.41
CA TYR A 391 5.60 10.60 23.06
C TYR A 391 6.69 11.42 22.36
N TRP A 392 7.38 10.80 21.42
CA TRP A 392 8.34 11.48 20.57
C TRP A 392 7.62 12.22 19.43
N GLN A 393 8.08 13.43 19.15
CA GLN A 393 7.72 14.14 17.94
C GLN A 393 8.52 13.52 16.75
N SER A 394 7.90 13.41 15.57
CA SER A 394 8.43 12.63 14.45
C SER A 394 9.81 13.06 13.94
N ASN A 395 10.18 14.36 14.10
CA ASN A 395 11.52 14.84 13.74
C ASN A 395 12.56 14.68 14.87
N GLY A 396 12.14 14.13 16.04
CA GLY A 396 13.03 13.95 17.18
C GLY A 396 13.42 15.25 17.90
N ASP A 397 12.78 16.38 17.58
CA ASP A 397 13.08 17.67 18.21
C ASP A 397 12.57 17.76 19.66
N TYR A 398 11.45 17.06 19.92
CA TYR A 398 10.75 17.11 21.20
C TYR A 398 10.34 15.74 21.70
N LEU A 399 10.35 15.59 23.02
CA LEU A 399 9.77 14.46 23.72
C LEU A 399 8.79 14.97 24.77
N ALA A 400 7.54 14.50 24.72
CA ALA A 400 6.56 14.73 25.77
C ALA A 400 6.45 13.49 26.67
N VAL A 401 6.59 13.70 27.96
CA VAL A 401 6.41 12.69 28.98
C VAL A 401 5.11 13.00 29.73
N LYS A 402 4.07 12.21 29.44
CA LYS A 402 2.81 12.26 30.20
C LYS A 402 3.02 11.54 31.53
N ALA A 403 2.82 12.25 32.62
CA ALA A 403 2.98 11.73 33.96
C ALA A 403 1.65 11.83 34.73
N ASP A 404 1.04 10.68 34.98
CA ASP A 404 -0.14 10.58 35.84
C ASP A 404 0.34 10.47 37.30
N ARG A 405 -0.08 11.44 38.14
CA ARG A 405 0.39 11.59 39.51
C ARG A 405 -0.73 11.39 40.52
N TYR A 406 -0.45 10.71 41.61
CA TYR A 406 -1.38 10.60 42.70
C TYR A 406 -1.51 11.96 43.44
N THR A 407 -2.73 12.32 43.80
CA THR A 407 -2.97 13.41 44.73
C THR A 407 -2.41 13.06 46.11
N LYS A 408 -2.22 14.07 46.98
CA LYS A 408 -1.71 13.88 48.37
C LYS A 408 -2.50 12.82 49.17
N THR A 409 -3.78 12.70 48.88
CA THR A 409 -4.66 11.72 49.51
C THR A 409 -4.63 10.35 48.88
N LYS A 410 -3.94 10.17 47.72
CA LYS A 410 -3.91 8.98 46.88
C LYS A 410 -5.27 8.48 46.41
N LYS A 411 -6.33 9.28 46.54
CA LYS A 411 -7.71 8.92 46.13
C LYS A 411 -8.02 9.23 44.66
N SER A 412 -7.27 10.13 44.07
CA SER A 412 -7.42 10.55 42.68
C SER A 412 -6.04 10.76 42.02
N THR A 413 -6.02 10.83 40.71
CA THR A 413 -4.83 11.14 39.93
C THR A 413 -5.06 12.42 39.13
N TYR A 414 -3.98 13.17 38.91
CA TYR A 414 -3.93 14.30 37.99
C TYR A 414 -2.79 14.09 37.01
N THR A 415 -2.90 14.68 35.84
CA THR A 415 -1.92 14.49 34.77
C THR A 415 -1.15 15.78 34.51
N GLY A 416 0.14 15.66 34.26
CA GLY A 416 1.00 16.75 33.79
C GLY A 416 1.92 16.24 32.67
N PHE A 417 2.50 17.18 31.93
CA PHE A 417 3.51 16.87 30.92
C PHE A 417 4.86 17.48 31.32
N GLU A 418 5.91 16.68 31.11
CA GLU A 418 7.29 17.14 31.09
C GLU A 418 7.73 17.17 29.62
N LEU A 419 8.05 18.33 29.09
CA LEU A 419 8.38 18.54 27.67
C LEU A 419 9.87 18.78 27.52
N PHE A 420 10.56 17.89 26.85
CA PHE A 420 11.99 17.96 26.60
C PHE A 420 12.25 18.56 25.23
N ARG A 421 13.21 19.50 25.14
CA ARG A 421 13.69 20.12 23.91
C ARG A 421 15.03 19.51 23.52
N ILE A 422 14.97 18.43 22.74
CA ILE A 422 16.10 17.52 22.51
C ILE A 422 17.26 18.20 21.77
N LYS A 423 16.96 19.05 20.80
CA LYS A 423 17.97 19.72 19.96
C LYS A 423 18.56 20.99 20.59
N GLU A 424 18.01 21.44 21.69
CA GLU A 424 18.53 22.60 22.40
C GLU A 424 19.65 22.21 23.36
N ARG A 425 20.58 23.15 23.62
CA ARG A 425 21.70 22.94 24.53
C ARG A 425 21.19 22.58 25.94
N ASP A 426 21.81 21.58 26.54
CA ASP A 426 21.49 21.08 27.91
C ASP A 426 20.08 20.48 28.03
N ILE A 427 19.38 20.25 26.91
CA ILE A 427 18.05 19.64 26.83
C ILE A 427 17.11 20.23 27.89
N PRO A 428 16.62 21.47 27.72
CA PRO A 428 15.70 22.09 28.66
C PRO A 428 14.41 21.28 28.81
N ILE A 429 13.89 21.26 30.04
CA ILE A 429 12.65 20.56 30.38
C ILE A 429 11.65 21.56 30.89
N GLU A 430 10.50 21.62 30.30
CA GLU A 430 9.40 22.49 30.66
C GLU A 430 8.21 21.66 31.16
N VAL A 431 7.60 22.11 32.26
CA VAL A 431 6.39 21.49 32.80
C VAL A 431 5.17 22.21 32.23
N LEU A 432 4.33 21.46 31.51
CA LEU A 432 3.04 21.97 31.08
C LEU A 432 1.98 21.63 32.13
N GLU A 433 1.42 22.67 32.75
CA GLU A 433 0.25 22.57 33.61
C GLU A 433 -0.99 23.00 32.81
N LEU A 434 -2.08 22.20 32.89
CA LEU A 434 -3.37 22.58 32.35
C LEU A 434 -4.00 23.70 33.23
N ASP A 435 -4.88 24.49 32.63
CA ASP A 435 -5.60 25.56 33.33
C ASP A 435 -6.35 25.01 34.57
N ASN A 436 -6.96 23.83 34.40
CA ASN A 436 -7.54 23.10 35.52
C ASN A 436 -6.62 21.92 35.88
N LYS A 437 -6.00 21.98 37.03
CA LYS A 437 -5.05 20.95 37.51
C LYS A 437 -5.68 19.57 37.74
N ASN A 438 -6.99 19.50 37.85
CA ASN A 438 -7.70 18.24 38.07
C ASN A 438 -8.12 17.55 36.78
N ASP A 439 -7.97 18.20 35.64
CA ASP A 439 -8.33 17.62 34.37
C ASP A 439 -7.48 16.37 34.05
N LYS A 440 -8.14 15.31 33.65
CA LYS A 440 -7.47 14.15 33.11
C LYS A 440 -7.16 14.37 31.64
N ILE A 441 -6.01 13.90 31.20
CA ILE A 441 -5.65 13.90 29.79
C ILE A 441 -6.16 12.60 29.16
N ILE A 442 -7.04 12.76 28.18
CA ILE A 442 -7.65 11.66 27.43
C ILE A 442 -6.75 11.26 26.27
N ALA A 443 -6.28 12.24 25.50
CA ALA A 443 -5.44 12.03 24.34
C ALA A 443 -4.39 13.13 24.18
N PHE A 444 -3.27 12.75 23.56
CA PHE A 444 -2.16 13.65 23.21
C PHE A 444 -1.67 13.29 21.81
N ALA A 445 -1.41 14.27 20.97
CA ALA A 445 -0.81 14.04 19.65
C ALA A 445 0.10 15.21 19.25
N TRP A 446 1.32 14.87 18.81
CA TRP A 446 2.25 15.79 18.15
C TRP A 446 1.85 16.05 16.71
N GLU A 447 2.01 17.28 16.25
CA GLU A 447 2.07 17.61 14.84
C GLU A 447 3.27 16.90 14.19
N PRO A 448 3.09 16.10 13.12
CA PRO A 448 4.16 15.23 12.61
C PRO A 448 5.43 15.97 12.17
N LYS A 449 5.30 17.09 11.45
CA LYS A 449 6.44 17.84 10.89
C LYS A 449 6.65 19.22 11.53
N GLY A 450 5.85 19.56 12.52
CA GLY A 450 5.83 20.88 13.13
C GLY A 450 6.29 20.89 14.58
N HIS A 451 5.92 21.94 15.28
CA HIS A 451 6.26 22.18 16.67
C HIS A 451 5.03 22.31 17.57
N ARG A 452 3.86 21.94 17.03
CA ARG A 452 2.58 22.05 17.75
C ARG A 452 2.15 20.69 18.27
N PHE A 453 1.27 20.71 19.24
CA PHE A 453 0.61 19.51 19.72
C PHE A 453 -0.80 19.83 20.21
N ALA A 454 -1.63 18.81 20.25
CA ALA A 454 -2.99 18.89 20.72
C ALA A 454 -3.20 17.95 21.91
N VAL A 455 -4.05 18.38 22.84
CA VAL A 455 -4.39 17.65 24.07
C VAL A 455 -5.89 17.65 24.25
N ILE A 456 -6.48 16.48 24.41
CA ILE A 456 -7.86 16.34 24.90
C ILE A 456 -7.82 16.16 26.41
N HIS A 457 -8.53 17.01 27.15
CA HIS A 457 -8.52 16.99 28.59
C HIS A 457 -9.89 17.29 29.20
N GLY A 458 -10.10 16.85 30.43
CA GLY A 458 -11.34 17.04 31.18
C GLY A 458 -11.96 15.73 31.64
N ASP A 459 -12.88 15.83 32.61
CA ASP A 459 -13.59 14.68 33.18
C ASP A 459 -15.06 14.56 32.70
N ASN A 460 -15.49 15.49 31.87
CA ASN A 460 -16.87 15.57 31.38
C ASN A 460 -17.11 14.69 30.16
N PRO A 461 -18.35 14.32 29.86
CA PRO A 461 -18.71 13.63 28.62
C PRO A 461 -18.37 14.44 27.36
N ARG A 462 -18.11 15.75 27.51
CA ARG A 462 -17.65 16.67 26.47
C ARG A 462 -16.35 17.33 26.92
N PRO A 463 -15.19 16.69 26.67
CA PRO A 463 -13.89 17.24 27.03
C PRO A 463 -13.52 18.47 26.22
N ASP A 464 -12.51 19.19 26.69
CA ASP A 464 -11.92 20.31 26.00
C ASP A 464 -10.70 19.85 25.17
N VAL A 465 -10.46 20.53 24.05
CA VAL A 465 -9.28 20.28 23.19
C VAL A 465 -8.43 21.54 23.18
N SER A 466 -7.21 21.44 23.69
CA SER A 466 -6.26 22.56 23.74
C SER A 466 -5.11 22.33 22.78
N PHE A 467 -4.76 23.37 22.04
CA PHE A 467 -3.61 23.39 21.12
C PHE A 467 -2.48 24.22 21.71
N TYR A 468 -1.28 23.70 21.58
CA TYR A 468 -0.05 24.29 22.09
C TYR A 468 1.03 24.34 21.01
N SER A 469 1.98 25.27 21.18
CA SER A 469 3.18 25.41 20.36
C SER A 469 4.43 25.40 21.21
N MET A 470 5.44 24.65 20.82
CA MET A 470 6.77 24.66 21.42
C MET A 470 7.60 25.90 21.05
N ARG A 471 7.16 26.65 20.02
CA ARG A 471 7.77 27.90 19.58
C ARG A 471 6.82 29.04 19.87
N SER A 472 7.25 30.00 20.71
CA SER A 472 6.52 31.21 20.98
C SER A 472 7.24 32.41 20.36
N THR A 473 6.51 33.28 19.69
CA THR A 473 7.04 34.53 19.14
C THR A 473 7.34 35.56 20.24
N HIS A 474 6.69 35.44 21.42
CA HIS A 474 6.79 36.41 22.49
C HIS A 474 7.65 35.95 23.67
N ASN A 475 7.83 34.65 23.87
CA ASN A 475 8.65 34.08 24.95
C ASN A 475 9.56 33.00 24.38
N LEU A 476 10.80 33.36 24.06
CA LEU A 476 11.82 32.44 23.63
C LEU A 476 11.96 31.28 24.63
N GLY A 477 11.63 30.05 24.14
CA GLY A 477 11.83 28.83 24.89
C GLY A 477 10.70 28.40 25.83
N ARG A 478 9.50 28.99 25.74
CA ARG A 478 8.34 28.52 26.52
C ARG A 478 7.22 28.04 25.65
N VAL A 479 6.49 27.01 26.14
CA VAL A 479 5.28 26.52 25.53
C VAL A 479 4.19 27.57 25.56
N ALA A 480 3.58 27.85 24.42
CA ALA A 480 2.47 28.78 24.31
C ALA A 480 1.18 28.01 23.96
N LYS A 481 0.12 28.35 24.67
CA LYS A 481 -1.23 27.87 24.31
C LYS A 481 -1.76 28.73 23.17
N LEU A 482 -2.21 28.03 22.07
CA LEU A 482 -2.76 28.68 20.90
C LEU A 482 -4.26 28.94 21.06
N THR A 483 -5.01 27.89 21.37
CA THR A 483 -6.48 27.96 21.57
C THR A 483 -6.98 26.80 22.40
N THR A 484 -8.21 26.91 22.89
CA THR A 484 -8.94 25.81 23.53
C THR A 484 -10.35 25.76 22.96
N LEU A 485 -10.69 24.63 22.38
CA LEU A 485 -12.04 24.29 21.91
C LEU A 485 -12.78 23.61 23.05
N LYS A 486 -13.87 24.23 23.51
CA LYS A 486 -14.61 23.75 24.68
C LYS A 486 -15.71 22.76 24.28
N GLY A 487 -15.94 21.78 25.15
CA GLY A 487 -17.10 20.90 25.10
C GLY A 487 -17.21 20.03 23.84
N LYS A 488 -16.10 19.50 23.35
CA LYS A 488 -16.05 18.69 22.13
C LYS A 488 -16.41 17.23 22.37
N GLN A 489 -17.00 16.59 21.37
CA GLN A 489 -17.29 15.16 21.39
C GLN A 489 -16.12 14.40 20.75
N ALA A 490 -14.96 14.43 21.41
CA ALA A 490 -13.75 13.83 20.88
C ALA A 490 -12.96 13.09 21.97
N ASN A 491 -12.41 11.95 21.63
CA ASN A 491 -11.52 11.15 22.47
C ASN A 491 -10.22 10.74 21.79
N ALA A 492 -10.05 11.09 20.52
CA ALA A 492 -8.87 10.77 19.72
C ALA A 492 -8.48 11.94 18.80
N LEU A 493 -7.19 12.01 18.48
CA LEU A 493 -6.56 13.08 17.71
C LEU A 493 -5.75 12.51 16.56
N PHE A 494 -6.02 12.95 15.34
CA PHE A 494 -5.36 12.46 14.14
C PHE A 494 -4.84 13.63 13.29
N TRP A 495 -3.56 13.92 13.38
CA TRP A 495 -2.91 14.93 12.55
C TRP A 495 -2.72 14.44 11.12
N SER A 496 -2.89 15.33 10.16
CA SER A 496 -2.46 15.07 8.79
C SER A 496 -0.94 14.88 8.70
N PRO A 497 -0.42 14.05 7.77
CA PRO A 497 1.01 13.75 7.67
C PRO A 497 1.90 14.98 7.46
N GLY A 498 1.38 16.00 6.80
CA GLY A 498 2.07 17.28 6.59
C GLY A 498 2.00 18.25 7.76
N GLY A 499 1.20 17.95 8.81
CA GLY A 499 0.79 18.90 9.82
C GLY A 499 -0.36 19.78 9.32
N ARG A 500 -0.61 20.94 9.92
CA ARG A 500 -1.64 21.93 9.60
C ARG A 500 -3.08 21.50 9.89
N PHE A 501 -3.52 20.32 9.43
CA PHE A 501 -4.87 19.82 9.62
C PHE A 501 -4.91 18.71 10.67
N ILE A 502 -5.99 18.65 11.42
CA ILE A 502 -6.23 17.61 12.42
C ILE A 502 -7.69 17.19 12.40
N VAL A 503 -7.94 15.89 12.57
CA VAL A 503 -9.27 15.36 12.84
C VAL A 503 -9.40 15.11 14.34
N LEU A 504 -10.39 15.74 14.95
CA LEU A 504 -10.83 15.46 16.31
C LEU A 504 -11.94 14.43 16.20
N ALA A 505 -11.70 13.22 16.68
CA ALA A 505 -12.64 12.12 16.52
C ALA A 505 -13.22 11.64 17.85
N GLY A 506 -14.51 11.43 17.87
CA GLY A 506 -15.23 10.77 18.94
C GLY A 506 -15.51 9.32 18.61
N LEU A 507 -14.53 8.45 18.83
CA LEU A 507 -14.61 7.03 18.51
C LEU A 507 -15.34 6.23 19.59
N LYS A 508 -15.90 5.09 19.20
CA LYS A 508 -16.57 4.13 20.09
C LYS A 508 -17.75 4.76 20.84
N GLY A 509 -17.61 5.08 22.11
CA GLY A 509 -18.67 5.64 22.96
C GLY A 509 -19.11 7.08 22.63
N PHE A 510 -18.52 7.74 21.63
CA PHE A 510 -18.82 9.12 21.21
C PHE A 510 -19.56 9.20 19.86
N ASN A 511 -20.22 8.15 19.46
CA ASN A 511 -21.07 8.05 18.25
C ASN A 511 -20.38 8.34 16.92
N GLY A 512 -19.05 8.42 16.85
CA GLY A 512 -18.32 8.65 15.60
C GLY A 512 -18.35 10.09 15.11
N GLN A 513 -18.48 11.06 16.02
CA GLN A 513 -18.37 12.48 15.68
C GLN A 513 -16.97 12.82 15.18
N LEU A 514 -16.88 13.58 14.12
CA LEU A 514 -15.66 14.00 13.47
C LEU A 514 -15.64 15.52 13.32
N GLU A 515 -14.56 16.16 13.70
CA GLU A 515 -14.36 17.58 13.46
C GLU A 515 -13.03 17.78 12.71
N PHE A 516 -13.10 18.34 11.53
CA PHE A 516 -11.96 18.68 10.69
C PHE A 516 -11.51 20.10 11.02
N PHE A 517 -10.30 20.27 11.54
CA PHE A 517 -9.82 21.52 12.09
C PHE A 517 -8.52 21.96 11.41
N ASN A 518 -8.47 23.23 10.98
CA ASN A 518 -7.27 23.90 10.47
C ASN A 518 -6.55 24.60 11.61
N VAL A 519 -5.38 24.09 12.00
CA VAL A 519 -4.62 24.62 13.15
C VAL A 519 -3.86 25.89 12.80
N ASP A 520 -3.60 26.20 11.54
CA ASP A 520 -2.96 27.46 11.12
C ASP A 520 -3.92 28.64 11.26
N GLU A 521 -5.17 28.42 10.88
CA GLU A 521 -6.23 29.44 10.90
C GLU A 521 -7.07 29.38 12.19
N LEU A 522 -6.83 28.35 13.02
CA LEU A 522 -7.58 28.07 14.26
C LEU A 522 -9.10 27.98 14.02
N GLU A 523 -9.48 27.37 12.91
CA GLU A 523 -10.86 27.32 12.43
C GLU A 523 -11.32 25.87 12.19
N THR A 524 -12.59 25.59 12.54
CA THR A 524 -13.27 24.34 12.17
C THR A 524 -13.70 24.42 10.73
N MET A 525 -13.16 23.56 9.87
CA MET A 525 -13.50 23.48 8.46
C MET A 525 -14.85 22.79 8.22
N ALA A 526 -15.06 21.67 8.91
CA ALA A 526 -16.32 20.92 8.84
C ALA A 526 -16.52 20.03 10.08
N THR A 527 -17.76 19.68 10.30
CA THR A 527 -18.17 18.63 11.25
C THR A 527 -18.89 17.54 10.48
N ALA A 528 -18.64 16.29 10.79
CA ALA A 528 -19.23 15.14 10.15
C ALA A 528 -19.45 14.03 11.17
N GLU A 529 -20.18 13.02 10.76
CA GLU A 529 -20.45 11.85 11.59
C GLU A 529 -20.23 10.57 10.78
N HIS A 530 -19.55 9.62 11.38
CA HIS A 530 -19.51 8.24 10.92
C HIS A 530 -19.88 7.35 12.09
N PHE A 531 -21.17 7.02 12.18
CA PHE A 531 -21.72 6.30 13.32
C PHE A 531 -20.92 5.06 13.66
N MET A 532 -20.62 4.86 14.94
CA MET A 532 -19.82 3.75 15.46
C MET A 532 -18.39 3.63 14.93
N ALA A 533 -17.81 4.67 14.33
CA ALA A 533 -16.42 4.62 13.85
C ALA A 533 -15.47 4.09 14.92
N THR A 534 -14.65 3.13 14.52
CA THR A 534 -13.62 2.50 15.37
C THR A 534 -12.24 3.08 15.13
N ASP A 535 -11.95 3.48 13.88
CA ASP A 535 -10.62 3.91 13.45
C ASP A 535 -10.69 5.08 12.46
N VAL A 536 -9.65 5.91 12.49
CA VAL A 536 -9.43 7.02 11.55
C VAL A 536 -8.01 6.96 11.05
N GLU A 537 -7.79 7.07 9.75
CA GLU A 537 -6.47 7.03 9.14
C GLU A 537 -6.35 8.04 8.01
N TRP A 538 -5.33 8.89 8.06
CA TRP A 538 -4.98 9.80 6.98
C TRP A 538 -4.26 9.06 5.86
N ASP A 539 -4.56 9.39 4.62
CA ASP A 539 -3.72 8.96 3.51
C ASP A 539 -2.33 9.63 3.61
N PRO A 540 -1.27 9.00 3.08
CA PRO A 540 0.10 9.54 3.20
C PRO A 540 0.32 10.91 2.58
N THR A 541 -0.57 11.36 1.69
CA THR A 541 -0.50 12.70 1.08
C THR A 541 -1.16 13.78 1.92
N GLY A 542 -2.04 13.39 2.86
CA GLY A 542 -2.86 14.29 3.64
C GLY A 542 -4.04 14.91 2.88
N ARG A 543 -4.39 14.35 1.71
CA ARG A 543 -5.55 14.78 0.92
C ARG A 543 -6.84 14.15 1.39
N TYR A 544 -6.78 12.89 1.83
CA TYR A 544 -7.94 12.10 2.21
C TYR A 544 -7.84 11.59 3.64
N VAL A 545 -9.00 11.33 4.22
CA VAL A 545 -9.15 10.68 5.51
C VAL A 545 -10.04 9.47 5.33
N ALA A 546 -9.63 8.32 5.82
CA ALA A 546 -10.48 7.16 5.93
C ALA A 546 -11.00 7.03 7.35
N THR A 547 -12.28 6.74 7.50
CA THR A 547 -12.88 6.33 8.77
C THR A 547 -13.49 4.97 8.58
N SER A 548 -13.34 4.07 9.53
CA SER A 548 -13.84 2.70 9.41
C SER A 548 -14.60 2.23 10.63
N VAL A 549 -15.56 1.35 10.37
CA VAL A 549 -16.26 0.54 11.38
C VAL A 549 -15.86 -0.90 11.16
N THR A 550 -15.08 -1.46 12.08
CA THR A 550 -14.60 -2.84 11.97
C THR A 550 -15.59 -3.82 12.61
N SER A 551 -15.48 -5.10 12.27
CA SER A 551 -16.44 -6.18 12.63
C SER A 551 -16.65 -6.45 14.12
N VAL A 552 -16.06 -5.64 14.99
CA VAL A 552 -16.37 -5.64 16.42
C VAL A 552 -17.84 -5.26 16.67
N HIS A 553 -18.45 -4.56 15.74
CA HIS A 553 -19.86 -4.16 15.74
C HIS A 553 -20.60 -4.88 14.61
N GLU A 554 -21.80 -5.32 14.86
CA GLU A 554 -22.60 -6.08 13.87
C GLU A 554 -23.27 -5.18 12.82
N MET A 555 -23.31 -3.86 13.04
CA MET A 555 -23.99 -2.91 12.16
C MET A 555 -23.02 -1.92 11.53
N GLU A 556 -23.33 -1.51 10.29
CA GLU A 556 -22.64 -0.47 9.53
C GLU A 556 -21.14 -0.73 9.27
N ASN A 557 -20.73 -2.00 9.25
CA ASN A 557 -19.36 -2.37 8.91
C ASN A 557 -18.97 -1.83 7.53
N GLY A 558 -17.75 -1.25 7.46
CA GLY A 558 -17.25 -0.68 6.22
C GLY A 558 -16.37 0.53 6.47
N PHE A 559 -16.25 1.39 5.46
CA PHE A 559 -15.43 2.59 5.56
C PHE A 559 -15.98 3.75 4.74
N ASN A 560 -15.67 4.95 5.18
CA ASN A 560 -15.90 6.20 4.47
C ASN A 560 -14.58 6.86 4.11
N ILE A 561 -14.50 7.50 2.95
CA ILE A 561 -13.39 8.35 2.55
C ILE A 561 -13.88 9.80 2.53
N TRP A 562 -13.14 10.66 3.20
CA TRP A 562 -13.39 12.09 3.31
C TRP A 562 -12.24 12.86 2.66
N SER A 563 -12.53 14.03 2.11
CA SER A 563 -11.49 14.99 1.80
C SER A 563 -10.89 15.60 3.08
N PHE A 564 -9.72 16.22 2.99
CA PHE A 564 -9.07 16.86 4.13
C PHE A 564 -9.91 17.93 4.83
N ASN A 565 -10.87 18.52 4.12
CA ASN A 565 -11.79 19.53 4.66
C ASN A 565 -13.13 18.95 5.15
N GLY A 566 -13.27 17.63 5.22
CA GLY A 566 -14.41 16.96 5.83
C GLY A 566 -15.60 16.68 4.92
N LYS A 567 -15.44 16.81 3.58
CA LYS A 567 -16.49 16.41 2.63
C LYS A 567 -16.44 14.90 2.42
N LEU A 568 -17.58 14.22 2.53
CA LEU A 568 -17.69 12.80 2.21
C LEU A 568 -17.53 12.60 0.70
N LEU A 569 -16.57 11.77 0.30
CA LEU A 569 -16.28 11.44 -1.10
C LEU A 569 -16.75 10.02 -1.45
N TYR A 570 -16.64 9.10 -0.52
CA TYR A 570 -16.91 7.70 -0.81
C TYR A 570 -17.35 6.96 0.44
N ARG A 571 -18.39 6.11 0.30
CA ARG A 571 -18.89 5.25 1.37
C ARG A 571 -19.03 3.83 0.87
N ILE A 572 -18.44 2.87 1.56
CA ILE A 572 -18.63 1.45 1.32
C ILE A 572 -19.10 0.77 2.61
N LEU A 573 -20.22 0.08 2.49
CA LEU A 573 -20.68 -0.88 3.48
C LEU A 573 -20.23 -2.27 3.05
N LYS A 574 -19.63 -3.01 3.96
CA LYS A 574 -19.10 -4.35 3.70
C LYS A 574 -19.18 -5.20 4.96
N ASP A 575 -19.97 -6.26 4.88
CA ASP A 575 -20.11 -7.20 5.98
C ASP A 575 -18.75 -7.81 6.35
N HIS A 576 -18.56 -8.08 7.64
CA HIS A 576 -17.32 -8.65 8.18
C HIS A 576 -16.06 -7.86 7.81
N PHE A 577 -16.14 -6.54 7.90
CA PHE A 577 -15.02 -5.66 7.62
C PHE A 577 -14.05 -5.62 8.82
N PHE A 578 -12.78 -6.02 8.62
CA PHE A 578 -11.82 -6.20 9.72
C PHE A 578 -10.78 -5.10 9.83
N GLN A 579 -10.30 -4.56 8.71
CA GLN A 579 -9.18 -3.63 8.71
C GLN A 579 -9.19 -2.74 7.46
N PHE A 580 -8.83 -1.48 7.64
CA PHE A 580 -8.53 -0.52 6.58
C PHE A 580 -7.11 0.00 6.79
N LEU A 581 -6.30 0.02 5.74
CA LEU A 581 -4.95 0.58 5.78
C LEU A 581 -4.67 1.34 4.49
N TRP A 582 -4.17 2.55 4.62
CA TRP A 582 -3.53 3.23 3.51
C TRP A 582 -2.15 2.63 3.25
N ARG A 583 -1.78 2.48 1.98
CA ARG A 583 -0.41 2.12 1.62
C ARG A 583 0.51 3.30 1.92
N PRO A 584 1.53 3.15 2.78
CA PRO A 584 2.53 4.18 3.00
C PRO A 584 3.24 4.56 1.69
N ARG A 585 3.79 5.75 1.63
CA ARG A 585 4.58 6.20 0.49
C ARG A 585 6.07 6.22 0.82
N PRO A 586 6.93 5.91 -0.17
CA PRO A 586 8.36 6.16 -0.04
C PRO A 586 8.62 7.66 0.13
N PRO A 587 9.81 8.07 0.57
CA PRO A 587 10.20 9.47 0.65
C PRO A 587 9.93 10.20 -0.66
N SER A 588 9.52 11.46 -0.56
CA SER A 588 9.27 12.31 -1.72
C SER A 588 10.51 12.45 -2.61
N PHE A 589 10.30 12.40 -3.92
CA PHE A 589 11.36 12.73 -4.90
C PHE A 589 11.48 14.24 -5.16
N LEU A 590 10.62 15.05 -4.54
CA LEU A 590 10.69 16.50 -4.66
C LEU A 590 11.84 17.04 -3.82
N THR A 591 12.47 18.10 -4.32
CA THR A 591 13.45 18.83 -3.52
C THR A 591 12.76 19.58 -2.38
N PRO A 592 13.44 19.85 -1.24
CA PRO A 592 12.85 20.59 -0.13
C PRO A 592 12.29 21.96 -0.53
N GLU A 593 12.98 22.67 -1.45
CA GLU A 593 12.53 23.97 -1.97
C GLU A 593 11.21 23.85 -2.74
N LYS A 594 11.05 22.74 -3.48
CA LYS A 594 9.80 22.48 -4.24
C LYS A 594 8.66 22.10 -3.32
N GLU A 595 8.95 21.32 -2.27
CA GLU A 595 7.95 21.01 -1.24
C GLU A 595 7.48 22.28 -0.52
N GLU A 596 8.40 23.19 -0.16
CA GLU A 596 8.05 24.48 0.45
C GLU A 596 7.27 25.39 -0.50
N GLU A 597 7.61 25.41 -1.79
CA GLU A 597 6.85 26.15 -2.81
C GLU A 597 5.40 25.66 -2.89
N ILE A 598 5.21 24.33 -2.94
CA ILE A 598 3.89 23.70 -2.95
C ILE A 598 3.13 24.03 -1.66
N ALA A 599 3.78 23.93 -0.51
CA ALA A 599 3.17 24.26 0.78
C ALA A 599 2.71 25.73 0.84
N ARG A 600 3.51 26.68 0.34
CA ARG A 600 3.14 28.11 0.27
C ARG A 600 1.96 28.35 -0.67
N ASN A 601 1.88 27.60 -1.77
CA ASN A 601 0.84 27.75 -2.80
C ASN A 601 -0.29 26.71 -2.65
N LEU A 602 -0.46 26.13 -1.49
CA LEU A 602 -1.41 25.03 -1.26
C LEU A 602 -2.85 25.38 -1.69
N LYS A 603 -3.32 26.62 -1.41
CA LYS A 603 -4.65 27.10 -1.84
C LYS A 603 -4.84 27.06 -3.36
N LYS A 604 -3.78 27.33 -4.14
CA LYS A 604 -3.83 27.28 -5.61
C LYS A 604 -3.93 25.83 -6.12
N TYR A 605 -3.17 24.94 -5.50
CA TYR A 605 -3.19 23.53 -5.87
C TYR A 605 -4.47 22.83 -5.39
N SER A 606 -4.99 23.17 -4.19
CA SER A 606 -6.22 22.56 -3.67
C SER A 606 -7.46 22.91 -4.50
N LYS A 607 -7.57 24.13 -5.06
CA LYS A 607 -8.70 24.50 -5.93
C LYS A 607 -8.87 23.59 -7.15
N LYS A 608 -7.75 23.13 -7.73
CA LYS A 608 -7.79 22.20 -8.85
C LYS A 608 -8.46 20.87 -8.46
N TYR A 609 -8.09 20.35 -7.30
CA TYR A 609 -8.62 19.07 -6.81
C TYR A 609 -10.00 19.21 -6.17
N GLU A 610 -10.35 20.40 -5.69
CA GLU A 610 -11.67 20.66 -5.13
C GLU A 610 -12.77 20.48 -6.18
N ALA A 611 -12.52 20.89 -7.42
CA ALA A 611 -13.43 20.65 -8.52
C ALA A 611 -13.59 19.14 -8.83
N GLU A 612 -12.50 18.37 -8.78
CA GLU A 612 -12.53 16.92 -8.95
C GLU A 612 -13.25 16.23 -7.78
N ASP A 613 -13.05 16.70 -6.55
CA ASP A 613 -13.71 16.16 -5.34
C ASP A 613 -15.20 16.51 -5.28
N GLN A 614 -15.63 17.54 -6.03
CA GLN A 614 -17.03 17.91 -6.17
C GLN A 614 -17.77 17.11 -7.25
N ASP A 615 -17.06 16.36 -8.07
CA ASP A 615 -17.68 15.54 -9.11
C ASP A 615 -18.46 14.37 -8.47
N VAL A 616 -19.79 14.52 -8.50
CA VAL A 616 -20.73 13.53 -7.96
C VAL A 616 -20.59 12.17 -8.65
N SER A 617 -20.06 12.14 -9.87
CA SER A 617 -19.85 10.89 -10.61
C SER A 617 -18.87 9.93 -9.90
N MET A 618 -17.95 10.47 -9.10
CA MET A 618 -17.00 9.68 -8.31
C MET A 618 -17.65 8.96 -7.11
N LEU A 619 -18.79 9.43 -6.64
CA LEU A 619 -19.54 8.83 -5.53
C LEU A 619 -20.42 7.64 -5.95
N LEU A 620 -20.64 7.49 -7.26
CA LEU A 620 -21.48 6.43 -7.79
C LEU A 620 -20.70 5.11 -7.87
N SER A 621 -21.38 4.01 -7.60
CA SER A 621 -20.83 2.68 -7.83
C SER A 621 -20.42 2.52 -9.30
N GLU A 622 -19.48 1.63 -9.59
CA GLU A 622 -19.04 1.36 -10.96
C GLU A 622 -20.20 0.93 -11.88
N GLN A 623 -21.16 0.17 -11.31
CA GLN A 623 -22.39 -0.22 -12.01
C GLN A 623 -23.31 0.95 -12.32
N ASP A 624 -23.42 1.93 -11.42
CA ASP A 624 -24.26 3.11 -11.63
C ASP A 624 -23.60 4.09 -12.58
N ARG A 625 -22.27 4.20 -12.58
CA ARG A 625 -21.52 4.94 -13.60
C ARG A 625 -21.72 4.34 -14.99
N GLU A 626 -21.66 3.03 -15.11
CA GLU A 626 -21.88 2.32 -16.37
C GLU A 626 -23.31 2.50 -16.88
N LYS A 627 -24.32 2.35 -16.00
CA LYS A 627 -25.73 2.62 -16.34
C LYS A 627 -25.95 4.05 -16.82
N ARG A 628 -25.36 5.04 -16.14
CA ARG A 628 -25.45 6.44 -16.56
C ARG A 628 -24.78 6.69 -17.90
N ARG A 629 -23.62 6.06 -18.14
CA ARG A 629 -22.93 6.15 -19.42
C ARG A 629 -23.81 5.58 -20.55
N MET A 630 -24.36 4.40 -20.35
CA MET A 630 -25.26 3.77 -21.34
C MET A 630 -26.50 4.61 -21.60
N LEU A 631 -27.15 5.10 -20.55
CA LEU A 631 -28.32 6.01 -20.69
C LEU A 631 -27.96 7.31 -21.44
N LYS A 632 -26.78 7.87 -21.18
CA LYS A 632 -26.31 9.06 -21.89
C LYS A 632 -26.03 8.77 -23.37
N GLU A 633 -25.38 7.65 -23.67
CA GLU A 633 -25.14 7.20 -25.04
C GLU A 633 -26.44 6.92 -25.79
N GLU A 634 -27.43 6.27 -25.17
CA GLU A 634 -28.76 6.07 -25.72
C GLU A 634 -29.49 7.39 -25.98
N TRP A 635 -29.40 8.32 -25.03
CA TRP A 635 -29.99 9.66 -25.18
C TRP A 635 -29.33 10.43 -26.33
N GLU A 636 -28.00 10.46 -26.41
CA GLU A 636 -27.28 11.13 -27.50
C GLU A 636 -27.62 10.50 -28.87
N LYS A 637 -27.74 9.19 -28.93
CA LYS A 637 -28.18 8.48 -30.14
C LYS A 637 -29.59 8.88 -30.51
N TRP A 638 -30.53 8.86 -29.56
CA TRP A 638 -31.91 9.25 -29.80
C TRP A 638 -32.01 10.72 -30.26
N VAL A 639 -31.28 11.62 -29.62
CA VAL A 639 -31.26 13.05 -30.02
C VAL A 639 -30.69 13.21 -31.42
N SER A 640 -29.65 12.46 -31.80
CA SER A 640 -29.08 12.51 -33.13
C SER A 640 -30.04 11.98 -34.21
N GLU A 641 -30.73 10.89 -33.94
CA GLU A 641 -31.77 10.31 -34.81
C GLU A 641 -32.94 11.27 -34.98
N TRP A 642 -33.36 11.90 -33.89
CA TRP A 642 -34.47 12.89 -33.94
C TRP A 642 -34.09 14.16 -34.71
N ARG A 643 -32.85 14.66 -34.52
CA ARG A 643 -32.35 15.79 -35.32
C ARG A 643 -32.32 15.46 -36.83
N ARG A 644 -31.83 14.27 -37.15
CA ARG A 644 -31.81 13.80 -38.54
C ARG A 644 -33.22 13.72 -39.13
N ALA A 645 -34.17 13.15 -38.40
CA ALA A 645 -35.57 13.10 -38.83
C ALA A 645 -36.19 14.51 -39.05
N GLN A 646 -35.90 15.45 -38.16
CA GLN A 646 -36.33 16.83 -38.34
C GLN A 646 -35.69 17.51 -39.55
N GLU A 647 -34.41 17.27 -39.82
CA GLU A 647 -33.75 17.80 -41.03
C GLU A 647 -34.34 17.18 -42.30
N GLU A 648 -34.61 15.89 -42.32
CA GLU A 648 -35.30 15.23 -43.44
C GLU A 648 -36.69 15.79 -43.67
N GLU A 649 -37.49 15.97 -42.59
CA GLU A 649 -38.82 16.57 -42.66
C GLU A 649 -38.78 18.04 -43.09
N LYS A 650 -37.76 18.82 -42.65
CA LYS A 650 -37.56 20.20 -43.11
C LYS A 650 -37.25 20.25 -44.60
N LEU A 651 -36.41 19.34 -45.10
CA LEU A 651 -36.08 19.22 -46.51
C LEU A 651 -37.29 18.78 -47.37
N GLU A 652 -38.14 17.87 -46.87
CA GLU A 652 -39.38 17.46 -47.54
C GLU A 652 -40.37 18.65 -47.59
N ARG A 653 -40.58 19.37 -46.53
CA ARG A 653 -41.43 20.59 -46.50
C ARG A 653 -40.93 21.64 -47.43
N GLN A 654 -39.63 21.87 -47.55
CA GLN A 654 -39.02 22.82 -48.47
C GLN A 654 -39.21 22.39 -49.97
N LYS A 655 -39.13 21.09 -50.24
CA LYS A 655 -39.43 20.54 -51.59
C LYS A 655 -40.91 20.70 -51.96
N LEU A 656 -41.83 20.48 -51.02
CA LEU A 656 -43.26 20.63 -51.21
C LEU A 656 -43.71 22.10 -51.41
N ARG A 657 -42.89 23.04 -50.98
CA ARG A 657 -43.14 24.48 -51.11
C ARG A 657 -42.37 25.17 -52.25
N ASP A 658 -41.93 24.37 -53.26
CA ASP A 658 -41.15 24.85 -54.41
C ASP A 658 -39.93 25.74 -54.06
N GLY A 659 -39.32 25.50 -52.88
CA GLY A 659 -38.11 26.20 -52.45
C GLY A 659 -38.29 27.46 -51.64
N GLU A 660 -39.52 27.88 -51.36
CA GLU A 660 -39.77 29.03 -50.47
C GLU A 660 -39.54 28.62 -49.00
N ALA A 661 -38.53 29.26 -48.36
CA ALA A 661 -38.32 29.14 -46.92
C ALA A 661 -39.49 29.85 -46.18
N SER A 662 -40.02 29.22 -45.14
CA SER A 662 -41.01 29.89 -44.31
C SER A 662 -40.29 30.96 -43.47
N ASP A 663 -40.88 32.18 -43.39
CA ASP A 663 -40.36 33.32 -42.64
C ASP A 663 -40.36 33.15 -41.09
N GLU A 664 -40.50 31.92 -40.61
CA GLU A 664 -40.45 31.58 -39.18
C GLU A 664 -39.13 30.86 -38.79
N GLU A 665 -37.98 31.29 -39.30
CA GLU A 665 -36.69 31.00 -38.67
C GLU A 665 -36.42 32.09 -37.63
N GLU A 666 -37.15 32.11 -36.51
CA GLU A 666 -36.63 32.70 -35.29
C GLU A 666 -35.44 31.85 -34.86
N GLU A 667 -34.26 32.45 -34.89
CA GLU A 667 -33.06 31.92 -34.28
C GLU A 667 -33.36 31.65 -32.78
N TYR A 668 -33.67 30.41 -32.47
CA TYR A 668 -33.61 29.95 -31.07
C TYR A 668 -32.16 29.89 -30.68
N GLU A 669 -31.64 30.94 -30.05
CA GLU A 669 -30.44 30.82 -29.25
C GLU A 669 -30.67 29.69 -28.22
N ALA A 670 -29.92 28.62 -28.34
CA ALA A 670 -29.90 27.57 -27.35
C ALA A 670 -29.35 28.15 -26.03
N LYS A 671 -30.26 28.55 -25.13
CA LYS A 671 -29.92 28.80 -23.74
C LYS A 671 -29.67 27.43 -23.10
N GLU A 672 -28.44 27.20 -22.64
CA GLU A 672 -28.18 26.14 -21.68
C GLU A 672 -29.03 26.43 -20.44
N VAL A 673 -30.04 25.63 -20.21
CA VAL A 673 -30.81 25.64 -18.98
C VAL A 673 -30.16 24.57 -18.11
N GLU A 674 -29.50 24.98 -17.04
CA GLU A 674 -29.11 24.07 -15.98
C GLU A 674 -30.41 23.49 -15.37
N VAL A 675 -30.64 22.21 -15.62
CA VAL A 675 -31.73 21.48 -14.96
C VAL A 675 -31.15 20.88 -13.69
N GLU A 676 -31.50 21.43 -12.54
CA GLU A 676 -31.24 20.81 -11.26
C GLU A 676 -32.10 19.54 -11.13
N GLU A 677 -31.47 18.39 -11.24
CA GLU A 677 -32.10 17.11 -10.97
C GLU A 677 -32.03 16.83 -9.47
N VAL A 678 -33.17 16.85 -8.79
CA VAL A 678 -33.26 16.49 -7.37
C VAL A 678 -33.07 14.98 -7.25
N LEU A 679 -31.88 14.55 -6.82
CA LEU A 679 -31.50 13.14 -6.71
C LEU A 679 -32.00 12.44 -5.43
N ASP A 680 -32.38 13.21 -4.43
CA ASP A 680 -32.94 12.67 -3.18
C ASP A 680 -33.83 13.71 -2.47
N VAL A 681 -34.99 13.29 -1.99
CA VAL A 681 -35.90 14.11 -1.19
C VAL A 681 -36.05 13.44 0.18
N SER A 682 -35.41 13.99 1.21
CA SER A 682 -35.71 13.61 2.58
C SER A 682 -36.78 14.52 3.16
N GLU A 683 -37.95 13.98 3.47
CA GLU A 683 -39.01 14.69 4.23
C GLU A 683 -38.72 14.55 5.72
N GLU A 684 -38.28 15.62 6.38
CA GLU A 684 -38.34 15.74 7.83
C GLU A 684 -39.71 16.21 8.26
N VAL A 685 -40.46 15.35 8.94
CA VAL A 685 -41.72 15.73 9.59
C VAL A 685 -41.39 16.55 10.85
N LEU A 686 -41.48 17.87 10.72
CA LEU A 686 -41.47 18.76 11.87
C LEU A 686 -42.76 18.58 12.66
N SER A 687 -42.74 17.87 13.77
CA SER A 687 -43.82 17.87 14.72
C SER A 687 -43.92 19.22 15.41
N PHE A 688 -44.93 19.98 15.09
CA PHE A 688 -45.31 21.12 15.91
C PHE A 688 -46.00 20.54 17.18
N GLU A 689 -45.36 20.67 18.32
CA GLU A 689 -46.05 20.57 19.62
C GLU A 689 -46.80 21.87 19.85
N GLU A 690 -48.13 21.76 20.07
CA GLU A 690 -48.97 22.81 20.62
C GLU A 690 -48.63 23.11 22.10
#